data_2b9616891f193f7ba759f9a324347a93
#
_entry.id   2b9616891f193f7ba759f9a324347a93
#
_cell.length_a   1.000
_cell.length_b   1.000
_cell.length_c   1.000
_cell.angle_alpha   90.00
_cell.angle_beta   90.00
_cell.angle_gamma   90.00
#
_symmetry.space_group_name_H-M   'P 1'
#
loop_
_entity.id
_entity.type
_entity.pdbx_description
1 polymer ?
#
loop_
_entity_poly.entity_id
_entity_poly.type
_entity_poly.pdbx_seq_one_letter_code
_entity_poly.pdbx_strand_id
1 'polypeptide(L)'
;MGPRARTAPLTWGQLSPWRLDAANAVAAPELLNRNNLSYHWSLPEPVTERACLRAIERLTARHEALRTSYPTSASTGEPYQSIQDEAGPCVEVADGKALVAEFGSVAAYVERTGELPFDIGARPPVRFTVVRADDGRVRELCFFVHHIVVDDWGVQFLWDDLTSLLASDAAARTRGNARRVEQPSDRARYESSAEGGARNARSLRHWDATLERCPPTPLPFCRVPFPEGENCTAELTSHVLGPALARLSRRARVPESHLCLALTALLYTAYTRTSGCVVHCLVSNRFTAPPSASCAFQIVPVALEPGAAGDLRELLERTRDEARALMLHGRYDLIERLALVLRKQAETSRNLFHRVEFNYVVPSRNTAGPPGVPKAERGATPRRAAEAAPATRFRWALSQEDPLPDLFSIRFVNHKAEGVVDVRLGTNTAVADRTRCRELLDWLETAVLDLASGTRSLDAAGLASLSESVPRIELPPDAVPARYQGRPVDLAAVGRGLASAAPSASAIEVLCDRAPSGEERLVACLADDPDEAAVRAVRRGMLAAMEADPSVVMPDRFIVRRRPPRDPGRLDAWTAADREGDSGEGDGRDRYDGTGRTGPPRPARTAAERALSDAVAQGCGETAVDLARSYPECSGDLGKAGEVVRLVRERGFTGLTHLDLATLTPLAELAAAMRRI
;
A
#
# COMPACT_ATOMS: atom_id res chain seq x y z
N MET A 1 -4.09 -32.53 -29.53
CA MET A 1 -3.28 -31.30 -29.25
C MET A 1 -4.09 -30.53 -28.22
N GLY A 2 -3.52 -30.31 -27.01
CA GLY A 2 -4.18 -29.46 -26.00
C GLY A 2 -4.27 -28.02 -26.50
N PRO A 3 -5.19 -27.19 -25.93
CA PRO A 3 -5.35 -25.80 -26.32
C PRO A 3 -3.99 -25.08 -26.26
N ARG A 4 -3.63 -24.37 -27.33
CA ARG A 4 -2.39 -23.60 -27.39
C ARG A 4 -2.51 -22.42 -26.41
N ALA A 5 -1.78 -22.45 -25.30
CA ALA A 5 -1.64 -21.33 -24.40
C ALA A 5 -0.44 -20.46 -24.82
N ARG A 6 -0.64 -19.16 -24.92
CA ARG A 6 0.44 -18.17 -25.06
C ARG A 6 0.89 -17.73 -23.68
N THR A 7 2.16 -17.43 -23.50
CA THR A 7 2.70 -16.95 -22.24
C THR A 7 3.23 -15.51 -22.36
N ALA A 8 3.14 -14.76 -21.29
CA ALA A 8 3.74 -13.43 -21.15
C ALA A 8 4.15 -13.21 -19.69
N PRO A 9 5.13 -12.35 -19.38
CA PRO A 9 5.38 -11.95 -18.01
C PRO A 9 4.18 -11.22 -17.43
N LEU A 10 4.09 -11.15 -16.07
CA LEU A 10 3.11 -10.28 -15.43
C LEU A 10 3.38 -8.83 -15.79
N THR A 11 2.33 -8.03 -15.88
CA THR A 11 2.46 -6.57 -15.93
C THR A 11 2.85 -6.04 -14.55
N TRP A 12 3.45 -4.86 -14.50
CA TRP A 12 3.82 -4.22 -13.24
C TRP A 12 2.62 -4.02 -12.28
N GLY A 13 1.43 -3.77 -12.83
CA GLY A 13 0.21 -3.67 -12.01
C GLY A 13 -0.27 -5.00 -11.45
N GLN A 14 -0.02 -6.12 -12.15
CA GLN A 14 -0.40 -7.47 -11.71
C GLN A 14 0.50 -8.01 -10.60
N LEU A 15 1.72 -7.48 -10.46
CA LEU A 15 2.66 -7.94 -9.45
C LEU A 15 2.18 -7.69 -8.02
N SER A 16 1.42 -6.61 -7.77
CA SER A 16 0.95 -6.28 -6.42
C SER A 16 -0.05 -7.31 -5.87
N PRO A 17 -1.19 -7.59 -6.54
CA PRO A 17 -2.13 -8.59 -6.06
C PRO A 17 -1.53 -10.00 -6.04
N TRP A 18 -0.66 -10.34 -7.01
CA TRP A 18 0.02 -11.63 -6.99
C TRP A 18 0.91 -11.82 -5.76
N ARG A 19 1.70 -10.80 -5.40
CA ARG A 19 2.58 -10.87 -4.21
C ARG A 19 1.79 -10.95 -2.92
N LEU A 20 0.68 -10.23 -2.82
CA LEU A 20 -0.19 -10.30 -1.65
C LEU A 20 -0.75 -11.71 -1.47
N ASP A 21 -1.24 -12.32 -2.54
CA ASP A 21 -1.74 -13.70 -2.49
C ASP A 21 -0.64 -14.70 -2.15
N ALA A 22 0.55 -14.55 -2.74
CA ALA A 22 1.67 -15.42 -2.44
C ALA A 22 2.11 -15.32 -0.97
N ALA A 23 2.07 -14.14 -0.37
CA ALA A 23 2.33 -13.94 1.05
C ALA A 23 1.20 -14.53 1.91
N ASN A 24 -0.06 -14.27 1.57
CA ASN A 24 -1.22 -14.80 2.29
C ASN A 24 -1.31 -16.32 2.22
N ALA A 25 -0.97 -16.93 1.10
CA ALA A 25 -0.96 -18.39 0.98
C ALA A 25 -0.06 -19.09 2.01
N VAL A 26 0.98 -18.40 2.49
CA VAL A 26 1.91 -18.92 3.51
C VAL A 26 1.50 -18.50 4.91
N ALA A 27 1.17 -17.24 5.12
CA ALA A 27 1.01 -16.63 6.45
C ALA A 27 -0.45 -16.61 6.93
N ALA A 28 -1.42 -16.46 6.02
CA ALA A 28 -2.83 -16.24 6.35
C ALA A 28 -3.74 -16.73 5.20
N PRO A 29 -3.88 -18.05 4.99
CA PRO A 29 -4.64 -18.61 3.86
C PRO A 29 -6.11 -18.17 3.82
N GLU A 30 -6.69 -17.79 4.95
CA GLU A 30 -8.04 -17.24 5.08
C GLU A 30 -8.21 -15.88 4.39
N LEU A 31 -7.10 -15.20 4.08
CA LEU A 31 -7.08 -13.89 3.42
C LEU A 31 -6.93 -13.96 1.90
N LEU A 32 -6.95 -15.17 1.29
CA LEU A 32 -6.80 -15.32 -0.17
C LEU A 32 -7.97 -14.73 -0.99
N ASN A 33 -9.11 -14.45 -0.35
CA ASN A 33 -10.25 -13.79 -0.98
C ASN A 33 -10.15 -12.26 -1.01
N ARG A 34 -9.16 -11.64 -0.36
CA ARG A 34 -9.04 -10.16 -0.22
C ARG A 34 -8.89 -9.43 -1.55
N ASN A 35 -8.29 -10.09 -2.54
CA ASN A 35 -8.16 -9.57 -3.89
C ASN A 35 -9.39 -9.87 -4.76
N ASN A 36 -10.49 -10.40 -4.20
CA ASN A 36 -11.71 -10.64 -4.95
C ASN A 36 -12.50 -9.33 -5.09
N LEU A 37 -12.97 -9.08 -6.29
CA LEU A 37 -13.89 -8.01 -6.64
C LEU A 37 -15.23 -8.61 -7.04
N SER A 38 -16.31 -8.07 -6.50
CA SER A 38 -17.67 -8.59 -6.71
C SER A 38 -18.59 -7.45 -7.15
N TYR A 39 -19.30 -7.67 -8.23
CA TYR A 39 -20.20 -6.68 -8.82
C TYR A 39 -21.58 -7.27 -9.08
N HIS A 40 -22.60 -6.48 -8.76
CA HIS A 40 -23.98 -6.74 -9.12
C HIS A 40 -24.41 -5.73 -10.18
N TRP A 41 -24.57 -6.18 -11.42
CA TRP A 41 -24.91 -5.34 -12.56
C TRP A 41 -26.39 -5.45 -12.91
N SER A 42 -27.11 -4.34 -12.96
CA SER A 42 -28.46 -4.27 -13.52
C SER A 42 -28.36 -3.92 -15.00
N LEU A 43 -28.87 -4.77 -15.87
CA LEU A 43 -28.84 -4.54 -17.31
C LEU A 43 -29.76 -3.34 -17.67
N PRO A 44 -29.37 -2.49 -18.65
CA PRO A 44 -30.17 -1.34 -19.08
C PRO A 44 -31.58 -1.76 -19.56
N GLU A 45 -31.64 -2.88 -20.26
CA GLU A 45 -32.89 -3.52 -20.76
C GLU A 45 -32.85 -5.03 -20.51
N PRO A 46 -34.02 -5.65 -20.26
CA PRO A 46 -34.11 -7.09 -20.14
C PRO A 46 -33.76 -7.81 -21.45
N VAL A 47 -32.84 -8.76 -21.40
CA VAL A 47 -32.39 -9.54 -22.56
C VAL A 47 -32.76 -11.01 -22.41
N THR A 48 -32.68 -11.76 -23.52
CA THR A 48 -32.81 -13.22 -23.44
C THR A 48 -31.53 -13.83 -22.85
N GLU A 49 -31.66 -14.96 -22.15
CA GLU A 49 -30.50 -15.74 -21.65
C GLU A 49 -29.47 -15.99 -22.75
N ARG A 50 -29.93 -16.47 -23.92
CA ARG A 50 -29.06 -16.71 -25.08
C ARG A 50 -28.31 -15.48 -25.55
N ALA A 51 -28.91 -14.28 -25.52
CA ALA A 51 -28.24 -13.03 -25.90
C ALA A 51 -27.18 -12.64 -24.84
N CYS A 52 -27.50 -12.82 -23.55
CA CYS A 52 -26.56 -12.56 -22.47
C CYS A 52 -25.33 -13.48 -22.55
N LEU A 53 -25.53 -14.79 -22.69
CA LEU A 53 -24.44 -15.76 -22.80
C LEU A 53 -23.54 -15.47 -24.01
N ARG A 54 -24.11 -15.18 -25.21
CA ARG A 54 -23.30 -14.78 -26.37
C ARG A 54 -22.53 -13.49 -26.16
N ALA A 55 -23.09 -12.51 -25.46
CA ALA A 55 -22.37 -11.28 -25.15
C ALA A 55 -21.17 -11.54 -24.22
N ILE A 56 -21.33 -12.41 -23.23
CA ILE A 56 -20.22 -12.81 -22.31
C ILE A 56 -19.15 -13.61 -23.06
N GLU A 57 -19.52 -14.52 -23.96
CA GLU A 57 -18.59 -15.25 -24.84
C GLU A 57 -17.76 -14.29 -25.69
N ARG A 58 -18.39 -13.31 -26.34
CA ARG A 58 -17.72 -12.30 -27.16
C ARG A 58 -16.84 -11.38 -26.35
N LEU A 59 -17.29 -11.00 -25.14
CA LEU A 59 -16.48 -10.22 -24.20
C LEU A 59 -15.22 -10.98 -23.81
N THR A 60 -15.35 -12.26 -23.45
CA THR A 60 -14.23 -13.14 -23.08
C THR A 60 -13.24 -13.33 -24.23
N ALA A 61 -13.75 -13.54 -25.44
CA ALA A 61 -12.90 -13.65 -26.63
C ALA A 61 -12.13 -12.37 -26.94
N ARG A 62 -12.75 -11.20 -26.66
CA ARG A 62 -12.16 -9.88 -26.94
C ARG A 62 -11.08 -9.48 -25.93
N HIS A 63 -11.21 -9.89 -24.66
CA HIS A 63 -10.34 -9.48 -23.57
C HIS A 63 -9.50 -10.67 -23.06
N GLU A 64 -8.20 -10.67 -23.34
CA GLU A 64 -7.27 -11.71 -22.86
C GLU A 64 -7.35 -11.88 -21.34
N ALA A 65 -7.49 -10.80 -20.59
CA ALA A 65 -7.58 -10.82 -19.14
C ALA A 65 -8.63 -11.82 -18.59
N LEU A 66 -9.77 -11.95 -19.28
CA LEU A 66 -10.87 -12.86 -18.87
C LEU A 66 -10.60 -14.34 -19.13
N ARG A 67 -9.51 -14.68 -19.83
CA ARG A 67 -9.12 -16.06 -20.19
C ARG A 67 -7.65 -16.35 -19.87
N THR A 68 -7.08 -15.61 -18.92
CA THR A 68 -5.70 -15.73 -18.46
C THR A 68 -5.65 -16.29 -17.06
N SER A 69 -4.81 -17.31 -16.83
CA SER A 69 -4.40 -17.79 -15.51
C SER A 69 -2.97 -17.33 -15.20
N TYR A 70 -2.57 -17.41 -13.93
CA TYR A 70 -1.33 -16.82 -13.42
C TYR A 70 -0.49 -17.85 -12.64
N PRO A 71 -0.04 -18.92 -13.30
CA PRO A 71 0.82 -19.92 -12.66
C PRO A 71 2.21 -19.39 -12.38
N THR A 72 2.95 -20.14 -11.53
CA THR A 72 4.37 -19.92 -11.29
C THR A 72 5.22 -20.92 -12.05
N SER A 73 6.37 -20.48 -12.54
CA SER A 73 7.35 -21.34 -13.19
C SER A 73 7.94 -22.33 -12.19
N ALA A 74 7.90 -23.62 -12.50
CA ALA A 74 8.50 -24.66 -11.65
C ALA A 74 10.02 -24.51 -11.51
N SER A 75 10.69 -23.91 -12.50
CA SER A 75 12.14 -23.72 -12.51
C SER A 75 12.60 -22.48 -11.75
N THR A 76 11.89 -21.33 -11.88
CA THR A 76 12.31 -20.06 -11.29
C THR A 76 11.44 -19.63 -10.10
N GLY A 77 10.22 -20.18 -9.94
CA GLY A 77 9.24 -19.71 -8.99
C GLY A 77 8.56 -18.38 -9.38
N GLU A 78 8.89 -17.82 -10.55
CA GLU A 78 8.32 -16.56 -11.00
C GLU A 78 6.95 -16.74 -11.64
N PRO A 79 6.02 -15.78 -11.42
CA PRO A 79 4.71 -15.83 -12.02
C PRO A 79 4.73 -15.42 -13.49
N TYR A 80 3.78 -15.94 -14.25
CA TYR A 80 3.58 -15.56 -15.64
C TYR A 80 2.10 -15.62 -16.04
N GLN A 81 1.73 -14.89 -17.08
CA GLN A 81 0.41 -14.98 -17.73
C GLN A 81 0.35 -16.21 -18.62
N SER A 82 -0.62 -17.08 -18.40
CA SER A 82 -0.95 -18.20 -19.29
C SER A 82 -2.29 -17.89 -19.97
N ILE A 83 -2.22 -17.44 -21.23
CA ILE A 83 -3.36 -16.93 -22.01
C ILE A 83 -3.92 -18.05 -22.86
N GLN A 84 -5.15 -18.45 -22.62
CA GLN A 84 -5.81 -19.52 -23.35
C GLN A 84 -6.52 -18.96 -24.58
N ASP A 85 -6.29 -19.57 -25.76
CA ASP A 85 -6.89 -19.07 -27.01
C ASP A 85 -8.38 -19.43 -27.12
N GLU A 86 -8.83 -20.56 -26.55
CA GLU A 86 -10.17 -21.11 -26.68
C GLU A 86 -10.93 -21.35 -25.35
N ALA A 87 -10.54 -20.64 -24.26
CA ALA A 87 -11.25 -20.79 -22.99
C ALA A 87 -12.63 -20.10 -23.06
N GLY A 88 -13.67 -20.89 -22.87
CA GLY A 88 -15.01 -20.36 -22.61
C GLY A 88 -15.06 -19.65 -21.24
N PRO A 89 -15.97 -18.67 -21.05
CA PRO A 89 -16.18 -18.02 -19.76
C PRO A 89 -16.75 -19.03 -18.74
N CYS A 90 -16.36 -18.86 -17.47
CA CYS A 90 -17.01 -19.56 -16.37
C CYS A 90 -18.35 -18.85 -16.07
N VAL A 91 -19.46 -19.39 -16.58
CA VAL A 91 -20.81 -18.81 -16.46
C VAL A 91 -21.75 -19.81 -15.83
N GLU A 92 -22.45 -19.36 -14.80
CA GLU A 92 -23.58 -20.04 -14.19
C GLU A 92 -24.88 -19.31 -14.55
N VAL A 93 -25.98 -20.03 -14.76
CA VAL A 93 -27.31 -19.46 -14.90
C VAL A 93 -28.13 -19.82 -13.67
N ALA A 94 -28.56 -18.83 -12.91
CA ALA A 94 -29.32 -19.01 -11.69
C ALA A 94 -30.74 -18.44 -11.84
N ASP A 95 -31.68 -19.07 -11.15
CA ASP A 95 -33.03 -18.54 -11.02
C ASP A 95 -33.06 -17.49 -9.90
N GLY A 96 -33.55 -16.27 -10.22
CA GLY A 96 -33.56 -15.16 -9.27
C GLY A 96 -34.38 -15.43 -8.01
N LYS A 97 -35.52 -16.19 -8.12
CA LYS A 97 -36.30 -16.58 -6.94
C LYS A 97 -35.54 -17.57 -6.06
N ALA A 98 -34.85 -18.53 -6.69
CA ALA A 98 -34.03 -19.49 -5.93
C ALA A 98 -32.91 -18.77 -5.16
N LEU A 99 -32.22 -17.82 -5.79
CA LEU A 99 -31.20 -17.03 -5.10
C LEU A 99 -31.80 -16.20 -3.94
N VAL A 100 -32.96 -15.60 -4.12
CA VAL A 100 -33.63 -14.86 -3.05
C VAL A 100 -34.12 -15.79 -1.94
N ALA A 101 -34.62 -16.97 -2.26
CA ALA A 101 -35.04 -17.96 -1.26
C ALA A 101 -33.87 -18.49 -0.42
N GLU A 102 -32.70 -18.70 -1.03
CA GLU A 102 -31.51 -19.24 -0.34
C GLU A 102 -30.72 -18.17 0.39
N PHE A 103 -30.51 -17.00 -0.21
CA PHE A 103 -29.60 -15.95 0.29
C PHE A 103 -30.33 -14.70 0.85
N GLY A 104 -31.66 -14.64 0.73
CA GLY A 104 -32.45 -13.47 1.10
C GLY A 104 -32.48 -12.37 0.04
N SER A 105 -31.42 -12.21 -0.75
CA SER A 105 -31.35 -11.27 -1.88
C SER A 105 -30.21 -11.63 -2.84
N VAL A 106 -30.28 -11.14 -4.08
CA VAL A 106 -29.15 -11.26 -5.05
C VAL A 106 -27.90 -10.53 -4.52
N ALA A 107 -28.07 -9.44 -3.79
CA ALA A 107 -26.94 -8.72 -3.17
C ALA A 107 -26.23 -9.57 -2.11
N ALA A 108 -26.97 -10.28 -1.24
CA ALA A 108 -26.40 -11.20 -0.26
C ALA A 108 -25.71 -12.41 -0.92
N TYR A 109 -26.25 -12.91 -2.04
CA TYR A 109 -25.57 -13.92 -2.87
C TYR A 109 -24.22 -13.41 -3.39
N VAL A 110 -24.18 -12.16 -3.91
CA VAL A 110 -22.94 -11.55 -4.42
C VAL A 110 -21.90 -11.40 -3.31
N GLU A 111 -22.30 -10.96 -2.12
CA GLU A 111 -21.42 -10.82 -0.97
C GLU A 111 -20.81 -12.18 -0.60
N ARG A 112 -21.65 -13.19 -0.38
CA ARG A 112 -21.20 -14.52 0.05
C ARG A 112 -20.36 -15.26 -1.02
N THR A 113 -20.74 -15.16 -2.29
CA THR A 113 -20.02 -15.80 -3.40
C THR A 113 -18.69 -15.09 -3.68
N GLY A 114 -18.63 -13.77 -3.43
CA GLY A 114 -17.41 -12.96 -3.54
C GLY A 114 -16.31 -13.37 -2.57
N GLU A 115 -16.66 -13.94 -1.43
CA GLU A 115 -15.71 -14.45 -0.45
C GLU A 115 -15.02 -15.77 -0.86
N LEU A 116 -15.55 -16.46 -1.87
CA LEU A 116 -14.97 -17.73 -2.33
C LEU A 116 -13.62 -17.49 -3.05
N PRO A 117 -12.52 -18.09 -2.59
CA PRO A 117 -11.21 -17.86 -3.16
C PRO A 117 -11.12 -18.35 -4.62
N PHE A 118 -10.20 -17.74 -5.37
CA PHE A 118 -9.81 -18.18 -6.70
C PHE A 118 -8.48 -18.93 -6.65
N ASP A 119 -8.38 -20.05 -7.36
CA ASP A 119 -7.09 -20.64 -7.72
C ASP A 119 -6.59 -19.94 -9.00
N ILE A 120 -5.83 -18.86 -8.80
CA ILE A 120 -5.36 -18.01 -9.89
C ILE A 120 -4.37 -18.73 -10.81
N GLY A 121 -3.66 -19.76 -10.30
CA GLY A 121 -2.69 -20.53 -11.07
C GLY A 121 -3.31 -21.58 -11.98
N ALA A 122 -4.42 -22.19 -11.56
CA ALA A 122 -5.00 -23.31 -12.28
C ALA A 122 -5.94 -22.89 -13.44
N ARG A 123 -6.68 -21.77 -13.26
CA ARG A 123 -7.69 -21.32 -14.22
C ARG A 123 -7.89 -19.82 -14.21
N PRO A 124 -8.49 -19.22 -15.26
CA PRO A 124 -8.82 -17.80 -15.25
C PRO A 124 -9.69 -17.44 -14.03
N PRO A 125 -9.27 -16.51 -13.18
CA PRO A 125 -9.98 -16.21 -11.93
C PRO A 125 -11.13 -15.22 -12.17
N VAL A 126 -12.14 -15.71 -12.90
CA VAL A 126 -13.33 -14.96 -13.33
C VAL A 126 -14.55 -15.87 -13.27
N ARG A 127 -15.67 -15.38 -12.74
CA ARG A 127 -16.96 -16.06 -12.72
C ARG A 127 -18.07 -15.07 -13.05
N PHE A 128 -19.06 -15.53 -13.83
CA PHE A 128 -20.30 -14.80 -14.09
C PHE A 128 -21.49 -15.61 -13.59
N THR A 129 -22.48 -14.94 -13.01
CA THR A 129 -23.79 -15.54 -12.74
C THR A 129 -24.87 -14.73 -13.43
N VAL A 130 -25.52 -15.35 -14.43
CA VAL A 130 -26.64 -14.78 -15.16
C VAL A 130 -27.91 -15.02 -14.35
N VAL A 131 -28.54 -13.96 -13.84
CA VAL A 131 -29.75 -14.08 -13.01
C VAL A 131 -30.99 -13.96 -13.87
N ARG A 132 -31.75 -15.06 -13.95
CA ARG A 132 -33.01 -15.17 -14.72
C ARG A 132 -34.19 -14.72 -13.87
N ALA A 133 -34.96 -13.78 -14.38
CA ALA A 133 -36.21 -13.33 -13.76
C ALA A 133 -37.40 -14.30 -14.12
N ASP A 134 -38.55 -14.12 -13.49
CA ASP A 134 -39.75 -14.95 -13.63
C ASP A 134 -40.28 -15.05 -15.07
N ASP A 135 -40.07 -14.00 -15.85
CA ASP A 135 -40.47 -13.95 -17.26
C ASP A 135 -39.44 -14.66 -18.21
N GLY A 136 -38.46 -15.35 -17.64
CA GLY A 136 -37.38 -16.02 -18.35
C GLY A 136 -36.33 -15.07 -18.95
N ARG A 137 -36.43 -13.77 -18.71
CA ARG A 137 -35.46 -12.78 -19.15
C ARG A 137 -34.38 -12.53 -18.10
N VAL A 138 -33.23 -12.06 -18.56
CA VAL A 138 -32.11 -11.66 -17.75
C VAL A 138 -32.17 -10.13 -17.52
N ARG A 139 -32.17 -9.72 -16.27
CA ARG A 139 -32.17 -8.31 -15.85
C ARG A 139 -30.93 -7.95 -15.01
N GLU A 140 -30.30 -8.96 -14.43
CA GLU A 140 -29.19 -8.82 -13.50
C GLU A 140 -28.09 -9.82 -13.85
N LEU A 141 -26.84 -9.37 -13.66
CA LEU A 141 -25.65 -10.16 -13.87
C LEU A 141 -24.73 -9.96 -12.68
N CYS A 142 -24.25 -11.05 -12.07
CA CYS A 142 -23.22 -10.99 -11.04
C CYS A 142 -21.87 -11.29 -11.68
N PHE A 143 -20.86 -10.50 -11.35
CA PHE A 143 -19.51 -10.62 -11.86
C PHE A 143 -18.52 -10.69 -10.71
N PHE A 144 -17.77 -11.79 -10.66
CA PHE A 144 -16.75 -12.05 -9.64
C PHE A 144 -15.41 -12.19 -10.35
N VAL A 145 -14.41 -11.48 -9.87
CA VAL A 145 -13.12 -11.46 -10.53
C VAL A 145 -12.01 -11.18 -9.52
N HIS A 146 -10.89 -11.83 -9.68
CA HIS A 146 -9.71 -11.51 -8.88
C HIS A 146 -9.04 -10.21 -9.36
N HIS A 147 -8.52 -9.40 -8.46
CA HIS A 147 -7.94 -8.08 -8.76
C HIS A 147 -6.73 -8.14 -9.70
N ILE A 148 -6.04 -9.30 -9.81
CA ILE A 148 -4.95 -9.52 -10.78
C ILE A 148 -5.41 -9.41 -12.23
N VAL A 149 -6.69 -9.75 -12.50
CA VAL A 149 -7.28 -9.67 -13.83
C VAL A 149 -7.55 -8.23 -14.21
N VAL A 150 -8.13 -7.46 -13.27
CA VAL A 150 -8.69 -6.14 -13.57
C VAL A 150 -8.79 -5.29 -12.31
N ASP A 151 -8.65 -3.98 -12.46
CA ASP A 151 -8.99 -2.99 -11.44
C ASP A 151 -10.36 -2.34 -11.69
N ASP A 152 -10.84 -1.51 -10.78
CA ASP A 152 -12.16 -0.84 -10.87
C ASP A 152 -12.39 -0.11 -12.21
N TRP A 153 -11.35 0.52 -12.77
CA TRP A 153 -11.43 1.18 -14.07
C TRP A 153 -11.56 0.19 -15.22
N GLY A 154 -10.87 -0.94 -15.12
CA GLY A 154 -10.97 -2.02 -16.10
C GLY A 154 -12.32 -2.71 -16.04
N VAL A 155 -12.90 -2.88 -14.85
CA VAL A 155 -14.27 -3.41 -14.67
C VAL A 155 -15.27 -2.48 -15.33
N GLN A 156 -15.13 -1.16 -15.17
CA GLN A 156 -15.99 -0.20 -15.86
C GLN A 156 -15.92 -0.36 -17.38
N PHE A 157 -14.71 -0.52 -17.90
CA PHE A 157 -14.53 -0.73 -19.33
C PHE A 157 -15.16 -2.05 -19.80
N LEU A 158 -15.06 -3.14 -19.04
CA LEU A 158 -15.75 -4.41 -19.33
C LEU A 158 -17.25 -4.24 -19.34
N TRP A 159 -17.81 -3.46 -18.40
CA TRP A 159 -19.24 -3.18 -18.35
C TRP A 159 -19.72 -2.41 -19.58
N ASP A 160 -19.02 -1.34 -19.97
CA ASP A 160 -19.36 -0.53 -21.15
C ASP A 160 -19.29 -1.37 -22.44
N ASP A 161 -18.30 -2.26 -22.52
CA ASP A 161 -18.14 -3.16 -23.67
C ASP A 161 -19.24 -4.23 -23.71
N LEU A 162 -19.57 -4.85 -22.56
CA LEU A 162 -20.67 -5.82 -22.44
C LEU A 162 -22.01 -5.20 -22.84
N THR A 163 -22.33 -4.01 -22.34
CA THR A 163 -23.59 -3.32 -22.68
C THR A 163 -23.65 -2.94 -24.15
N SER A 164 -22.51 -2.57 -24.74
CA SER A 164 -22.41 -2.33 -26.18
C SER A 164 -22.62 -3.61 -26.98
N LEU A 165 -22.14 -4.77 -26.55
CA LEU A 165 -22.32 -6.05 -27.18
C LEU A 165 -23.79 -6.50 -27.09
N LEU A 166 -24.46 -6.26 -25.96
CA LEU A 166 -25.90 -6.53 -25.78
C LEU A 166 -26.79 -5.66 -26.70
N ALA A 167 -26.48 -4.37 -26.78
CA ALA A 167 -27.20 -3.43 -27.66
C ALA A 167 -26.96 -3.74 -29.14
N SER A 168 -25.80 -4.25 -29.50
CA SER A 168 -25.45 -4.55 -30.90
C SER A 168 -26.13 -5.80 -31.46
N ASP A 169 -26.53 -6.74 -30.63
CA ASP A 169 -27.36 -7.85 -31.07
C ASP A 169 -28.77 -7.38 -31.52
N ALA A 170 -29.21 -6.22 -31.05
CA ALA A 170 -30.46 -5.58 -31.44
C ALA A 170 -30.32 -4.64 -32.68
N ALA A 171 -29.15 -4.05 -32.91
CA ALA A 171 -28.95 -2.97 -33.90
C ALA A 171 -27.71 -3.11 -34.80
N ALA A 172 -26.87 -4.11 -34.59
CA ALA A 172 -25.48 -4.06 -35.07
C ALA A 172 -25.18 -4.86 -36.32
N ARG A 173 -25.85 -4.59 -37.40
CA ARG A 173 -25.25 -4.85 -38.73
C ARG A 173 -24.46 -3.66 -39.29
N THR A 174 -24.30 -2.56 -38.57
CA THR A 174 -23.89 -1.29 -39.21
C THR A 174 -22.71 -0.56 -38.64
N ARG A 175 -22.03 -0.98 -37.59
CA ARG A 175 -20.80 -0.27 -37.14
C ARG A 175 -19.72 -1.24 -36.66
N GLY A 176 -18.90 -1.67 -37.61
CA GLY A 176 -17.62 -2.34 -37.32
C GLY A 176 -16.53 -1.38 -36.82
N ASN A 177 -16.77 -0.66 -35.74
CA ASN A 177 -15.73 0.08 -35.04
C ASN A 177 -15.32 -0.69 -33.79
N ALA A 178 -14.60 -1.80 -34.00
CA ALA A 178 -13.89 -2.46 -32.92
C ALA A 178 -12.79 -1.51 -32.41
N ARG A 179 -13.11 -0.69 -31.42
CA ARG A 179 -12.12 0.16 -30.73
C ARG A 179 -10.97 -0.75 -30.30
N ARG A 180 -9.74 -0.40 -30.70
CA ARG A 180 -8.54 -1.14 -30.31
C ARG A 180 -8.46 -1.14 -28.78
N VAL A 181 -8.29 -2.34 -28.21
CA VAL A 181 -8.16 -2.58 -26.78
C VAL A 181 -6.71 -2.96 -26.52
N GLU A 182 -6.07 -2.34 -25.54
CA GLU A 182 -4.76 -2.77 -25.08
C GLU A 182 -4.94 -4.07 -24.29
N GLN A 183 -4.21 -5.11 -24.64
CA GLN A 183 -4.22 -6.38 -23.92
C GLN A 183 -3.13 -6.39 -22.83
N PRO A 184 -3.32 -7.15 -21.73
CA PRO A 184 -2.27 -7.30 -20.71
C PRO A 184 -0.93 -7.79 -21.28
N SER A 185 -0.97 -8.68 -22.28
CA SER A 185 0.27 -9.15 -22.96
C SER A 185 0.95 -8.05 -23.79
N ASP A 186 0.21 -7.13 -24.41
CA ASP A 186 0.79 -5.96 -25.10
C ASP A 186 1.47 -5.02 -24.10
N ARG A 187 0.83 -4.79 -22.96
CA ARG A 187 1.39 -3.99 -21.86
C ARG A 187 2.67 -4.62 -21.31
N ALA A 188 2.67 -5.91 -21.00
CA ALA A 188 3.85 -6.63 -20.52
C ALA A 188 5.02 -6.52 -21.52
N ARG A 189 4.75 -6.62 -22.83
CA ARG A 189 5.76 -6.42 -23.88
C ARG A 189 6.31 -4.99 -23.91
N TYR A 190 5.45 -3.98 -23.73
CA TYR A 190 5.89 -2.60 -23.62
C TYR A 190 6.76 -2.40 -22.36
N GLU A 191 6.33 -2.90 -21.21
CA GLU A 191 7.04 -2.79 -19.93
C GLU A 191 8.45 -3.45 -19.99
N SER A 192 8.58 -4.54 -20.75
CA SER A 192 9.87 -5.21 -20.98
C SER A 192 10.73 -4.55 -22.09
N SER A 193 10.25 -3.51 -22.75
CA SER A 193 11.00 -2.80 -23.80
C SER A 193 11.97 -1.76 -23.23
N ALA A 194 12.91 -1.28 -24.06
CA ALA A 194 13.81 -0.18 -23.68
C ALA A 194 13.04 1.09 -23.28
N GLU A 195 11.91 1.39 -23.93
CA GLU A 195 11.06 2.53 -23.58
C GLU A 195 10.39 2.33 -22.22
N GLY A 196 9.86 1.12 -21.95
CA GLY A 196 9.35 0.72 -20.64
C GLY A 196 10.41 0.88 -19.56
N GLY A 197 11.61 0.35 -19.77
CA GLY A 197 12.75 0.48 -18.86
C GLY A 197 13.14 1.95 -18.58
N ALA A 198 13.16 2.81 -19.61
CA ALA A 198 13.41 4.24 -19.43
C ALA A 198 12.32 4.94 -18.63
N ARG A 199 11.05 4.50 -18.77
CA ARG A 199 9.94 5.02 -17.99
C ARG A 199 10.02 4.56 -16.54
N ASN A 200 10.29 3.28 -16.30
CA ASN A 200 10.55 2.71 -14.98
C ASN A 200 11.63 3.50 -14.24
N ALA A 201 12.79 3.68 -14.86
CA ALA A 201 13.90 4.43 -14.26
C ALA A 201 13.53 5.88 -13.90
N ARG A 202 12.68 6.56 -14.68
CA ARG A 202 12.18 7.90 -14.33
C ARG A 202 11.26 7.87 -13.11
N SER A 203 10.38 6.88 -13.04
CA SER A 203 9.46 6.72 -11.91
C SER A 203 10.21 6.36 -10.64
N LEU A 204 11.21 5.48 -10.70
CA LEU A 204 12.06 5.13 -9.56
C LEU A 204 12.90 6.31 -9.06
N ARG A 205 13.40 7.18 -9.95
CA ARG A 205 14.05 8.44 -9.51
C ARG A 205 13.08 9.37 -8.76
N HIS A 206 11.81 9.44 -9.17
CA HIS A 206 10.80 10.18 -8.42
C HIS A 206 10.56 9.56 -7.03
N TRP A 207 10.46 8.24 -6.95
CA TRP A 207 10.38 7.52 -5.67
C TRP A 207 11.57 7.86 -4.77
N ASP A 208 12.79 7.72 -5.28
CA ASP A 208 14.02 7.99 -4.55
C ASP A 208 14.06 9.42 -3.98
N ALA A 209 13.80 10.42 -4.83
CA ALA A 209 13.75 11.83 -4.42
C ALA A 209 12.62 12.12 -3.42
N THR A 210 11.48 11.43 -3.52
CA THR A 210 10.37 11.64 -2.59
C THR A 210 10.64 10.96 -1.24
N LEU A 211 11.29 9.80 -1.22
CA LEU A 211 11.71 9.14 0.02
C LEU A 211 12.70 9.96 0.83
N GLU A 212 13.57 10.77 0.16
CA GLU A 212 14.45 11.72 0.85
C GLU A 212 13.67 12.83 1.60
N ARG A 213 12.45 13.14 1.16
CA ARG A 213 11.57 14.13 1.79
C ARG A 213 10.70 13.53 2.91
N CYS A 214 10.71 12.20 3.09
CA CYS A 214 9.97 11.56 4.18
C CYS A 214 10.45 12.09 5.54
N PRO A 215 9.54 12.35 6.49
CA PRO A 215 9.93 12.61 7.86
C PRO A 215 10.66 11.39 8.46
N PRO A 216 11.38 11.56 9.60
CA PRO A 216 12.02 10.42 10.29
C PRO A 216 11.06 9.28 10.59
N THR A 217 9.81 9.62 10.91
CA THR A 217 8.68 8.70 11.02
C THR A 217 7.41 9.34 10.47
N PRO A 218 6.50 8.57 9.86
CA PRO A 218 5.18 9.06 9.49
C PRO A 218 4.32 9.38 10.72
N LEU A 219 4.50 8.69 11.85
CA LEU A 219 3.72 8.88 13.08
C LEU A 219 4.64 9.01 14.28
N PRO A 220 5.02 10.23 14.69
CA PRO A 220 5.95 10.44 15.81
C PRO A 220 5.39 10.03 17.17
N PHE A 221 4.06 9.97 17.34
CA PHE A 221 3.40 9.62 18.58
C PHE A 221 2.23 8.67 18.33
N CYS A 222 2.11 7.62 19.14
CA CYS A 222 0.94 6.76 19.24
C CYS A 222 0.25 6.99 20.58
N ARG A 223 -1.06 6.82 20.66
CA ARG A 223 -1.82 6.93 21.93
C ARG A 223 -1.44 5.84 22.94
N VAL A 224 -1.15 4.67 22.42
CA VAL A 224 -0.61 3.49 23.11
C VAL A 224 0.46 2.89 22.20
N PRO A 225 1.35 2.01 22.69
CA PRO A 225 2.28 1.29 21.82
C PRO A 225 1.54 0.66 20.65
N PHE A 226 2.03 0.85 19.43
CA PHE A 226 1.33 0.45 18.21
C PHE A 226 0.95 -1.06 18.17
N PRO A 227 1.79 -1.98 18.65
CA PRO A 227 1.45 -3.40 18.71
C PRO A 227 0.26 -3.76 19.62
N GLU A 228 -0.13 -2.86 20.53
CA GLU A 228 -1.31 -3.04 21.40
C GLU A 228 -2.61 -2.59 20.74
N GLY A 229 -2.53 -1.94 19.59
CA GLY A 229 -3.70 -1.45 18.86
C GLY A 229 -4.29 -2.50 17.92
N GLU A 230 -5.56 -2.29 17.58
CA GLU A 230 -6.30 -3.11 16.62
C GLU A 230 -6.61 -2.29 15.36
N ASN A 231 -6.54 -2.93 14.21
CA ASN A 231 -6.93 -2.26 12.97
C ASN A 231 -8.43 -1.96 12.96
N CYS A 232 -8.80 -0.79 12.45
CA CYS A 232 -10.18 -0.36 12.40
C CYS A 232 -10.51 0.42 11.13
N THR A 233 -11.78 0.42 10.77
CA THR A 233 -12.32 1.19 9.66
C THR A 233 -13.47 2.06 10.14
N ALA A 234 -13.42 3.36 9.84
CA ALA A 234 -14.49 4.30 10.00
C ALA A 234 -15.01 4.77 8.64
N GLU A 235 -16.30 4.90 8.48
CA GLU A 235 -16.94 5.34 7.24
C GLU A 235 -17.98 6.42 7.50
N LEU A 236 -17.90 7.49 6.74
CA LEU A 236 -18.84 8.59 6.72
C LEU A 236 -19.53 8.63 5.36
N THR A 237 -20.84 8.38 5.31
CA THR A 237 -21.67 8.56 4.11
C THR A 237 -22.34 9.93 4.20
N SER A 238 -22.00 10.85 3.29
CA SER A 238 -22.47 12.22 3.28
C SER A 238 -23.24 12.56 2.01
N HIS A 239 -24.45 13.08 2.17
CA HIS A 239 -25.30 13.58 1.09
C HIS A 239 -25.05 15.06 0.77
N VAL A 240 -24.17 15.73 1.52
CA VAL A 240 -23.86 17.16 1.33
C VAL A 240 -22.47 17.41 0.77
N LEU A 241 -21.54 16.46 0.93
CA LEU A 241 -20.16 16.60 0.44
C LEU A 241 -20.05 16.69 -1.08
N GLY A 242 -20.82 15.91 -1.84
CA GLY A 242 -20.71 15.89 -3.29
C GLY A 242 -20.94 17.27 -3.92
N PRO A 243 -22.08 17.93 -3.68
CA PRO A 243 -22.33 19.29 -4.14
C PRO A 243 -21.33 20.32 -3.63
N ALA A 244 -20.89 20.19 -2.36
CA ALA A 244 -19.92 21.09 -1.74
C ALA A 244 -18.54 20.99 -2.40
N LEU A 245 -18.02 19.77 -2.63
CA LEU A 245 -16.76 19.53 -3.35
C LEU A 245 -16.81 20.11 -4.76
N ALA A 246 -17.92 19.89 -5.48
CA ALA A 246 -18.07 20.45 -6.84
C ALA A 246 -18.09 21.98 -6.84
N ARG A 247 -18.70 22.61 -5.84
CA ARG A 247 -18.71 24.07 -5.66
C ARG A 247 -17.32 24.59 -5.30
N LEU A 248 -16.64 23.95 -4.36
CA LEU A 248 -15.30 24.34 -3.92
C LEU A 248 -14.28 24.17 -5.04
N SER A 249 -14.35 23.09 -5.80
CA SER A 249 -13.50 22.83 -6.97
C SER A 249 -13.57 23.98 -8.00
N ARG A 250 -14.79 24.43 -8.32
CA ARG A 250 -14.99 25.57 -9.22
C ARG A 250 -14.43 26.88 -8.64
N ARG A 251 -14.68 27.13 -7.33
CA ARG A 251 -14.21 28.35 -6.65
C ARG A 251 -12.69 28.41 -6.55
N ALA A 252 -12.03 27.27 -6.19
CA ALA A 252 -10.60 27.19 -6.03
C ALA A 252 -9.86 26.93 -7.36
N ARG A 253 -10.55 26.52 -8.43
CA ARG A 253 -10.00 26.09 -9.72
C ARG A 253 -9.02 24.91 -9.57
N VAL A 254 -9.34 23.98 -8.69
CA VAL A 254 -8.54 22.77 -8.41
C VAL A 254 -9.46 21.55 -8.50
N PRO A 255 -9.02 20.44 -9.12
CA PRO A 255 -9.81 19.20 -9.17
C PRO A 255 -10.24 18.72 -7.77
N GLU A 256 -11.43 18.14 -7.67
CA GLU A 256 -11.97 17.63 -6.39
C GLU A 256 -11.00 16.65 -5.71
N SER A 257 -10.36 15.75 -6.47
CA SER A 257 -9.37 14.82 -5.94
C SER A 257 -8.16 15.52 -5.32
N HIS A 258 -7.71 16.63 -5.89
CA HIS A 258 -6.57 17.39 -5.33
C HIS A 258 -7.00 18.22 -4.11
N LEU A 259 -8.24 18.70 -4.07
CA LEU A 259 -8.81 19.30 -2.86
C LEU A 259 -8.85 18.29 -1.70
N CYS A 260 -9.39 17.10 -1.97
CA CYS A 260 -9.43 16.03 -0.97
C CYS A 260 -8.03 15.63 -0.52
N LEU A 261 -7.05 15.55 -1.44
CA LEU A 261 -5.66 15.25 -1.11
C LEU A 261 -5.03 16.32 -0.21
N ALA A 262 -5.23 17.61 -0.53
CA ALA A 262 -4.72 18.73 0.27
C ALA A 262 -5.32 18.74 1.68
N LEU A 263 -6.65 18.55 1.79
CA LEU A 263 -7.33 18.48 3.09
C LEU A 263 -6.94 17.24 3.89
N THR A 264 -6.69 16.10 3.24
CA THR A 264 -6.15 14.89 3.88
C THR A 264 -4.76 15.16 4.45
N ALA A 265 -3.87 15.79 3.68
CA ALA A 265 -2.54 16.13 4.15
C ALA A 265 -2.57 17.13 5.32
N LEU A 266 -3.45 18.16 5.26
CA LEU A 266 -3.64 19.10 6.35
C LEU A 266 -4.18 18.41 7.61
N LEU A 267 -5.23 17.61 7.47
CA LEU A 267 -5.81 16.80 8.55
C LEU A 267 -4.73 15.94 9.21
N TYR A 268 -4.03 15.14 8.40
CA TYR A 268 -3.01 14.21 8.90
C TYR A 268 -1.89 14.93 9.64
N THR A 269 -1.31 15.98 9.04
CA THR A 269 -0.18 16.70 9.63
C THR A 269 -0.58 17.47 10.90
N ALA A 270 -1.77 18.08 10.92
CA ALA A 270 -2.27 18.76 12.12
C ALA A 270 -2.60 17.75 13.24
N TYR A 271 -3.22 16.60 12.89
CA TYR A 271 -3.52 15.53 13.82
C TYR A 271 -2.26 14.96 14.47
N THR A 272 -1.26 14.59 13.66
CA THR A 272 -0.02 13.96 14.11
C THR A 272 1.04 14.93 14.61
N ARG A 273 0.74 16.23 14.62
CA ARG A 273 1.65 17.33 15.03
C ARG A 273 2.90 17.43 14.15
N THR A 274 2.84 16.98 12.90
CA THR A 274 3.93 17.08 11.92
C THR A 274 3.74 18.30 11.02
N SER A 275 4.79 18.76 10.35
CA SER A 275 4.71 19.89 9.41
C SER A 275 4.50 19.46 7.96
N GLY A 276 4.72 18.17 7.65
CA GLY A 276 4.58 17.60 6.32
C GLY A 276 4.49 16.09 6.36
N CYS A 277 4.04 15.51 5.26
CA CYS A 277 3.88 14.06 5.08
C CYS A 277 4.18 13.65 3.65
N VAL A 278 4.45 12.38 3.45
CA VAL A 278 4.42 11.74 2.13
C VAL A 278 3.16 10.88 2.05
N VAL A 279 2.32 11.20 1.08
CA VAL A 279 1.05 10.50 0.85
C VAL A 279 1.20 9.59 -0.36
N HIS A 280 0.88 8.32 -0.19
CA HIS A 280 0.88 7.31 -1.22
C HIS A 280 -0.48 7.30 -1.94
N CYS A 281 -0.51 7.85 -3.16
CA CYS A 281 -1.74 8.02 -3.92
C CYS A 281 -1.92 6.90 -4.95
N LEU A 282 -3.09 6.28 -4.99
CA LEU A 282 -3.43 5.29 -6.00
C LEU A 282 -3.73 5.96 -7.34
N VAL A 283 -3.17 5.42 -8.43
CA VAL A 283 -3.35 5.93 -9.79
C VAL A 283 -3.75 4.82 -10.76
N SER A 284 -4.67 5.12 -11.66
CA SER A 284 -5.20 4.16 -12.63
C SER A 284 -4.26 3.84 -13.80
N ASN A 285 -3.24 4.65 -14.04
CA ASN A 285 -2.28 4.53 -15.17
C ASN A 285 -2.91 4.48 -16.57
N ARG A 286 -4.10 5.07 -16.76
CA ARG A 286 -4.85 5.06 -18.03
C ARG A 286 -4.94 6.40 -18.74
N PHE A 287 -4.19 7.42 -18.27
CA PHE A 287 -4.29 8.80 -18.80
C PHE A 287 -3.99 8.93 -20.30
N THR A 288 -3.12 8.08 -20.85
CA THR A 288 -2.65 8.15 -22.24
C THR A 288 -2.77 6.82 -23.00
N ALA A 289 -3.23 5.76 -22.35
CA ALA A 289 -3.33 4.43 -22.93
C ALA A 289 -4.69 4.17 -23.56
N PRO A 290 -4.80 3.29 -24.57
CA PRO A 290 -6.09 2.76 -25.01
C PRO A 290 -6.86 2.11 -23.84
N PRO A 291 -8.19 2.00 -23.95
CA PRO A 291 -8.97 1.27 -22.95
C PRO A 291 -8.43 -0.15 -22.76
N SER A 292 -8.35 -0.58 -21.53
CA SER A 292 -7.79 -1.89 -21.17
C SER A 292 -8.56 -2.51 -20.01
N ALA A 293 -8.98 -3.76 -20.17
CA ALA A 293 -9.39 -4.62 -19.08
C ALA A 293 -8.12 -5.25 -18.48
N SER A 294 -7.51 -4.61 -17.51
CA SER A 294 -6.29 -5.08 -16.86
C SER A 294 -6.19 -4.53 -15.45
N CYS A 295 -5.41 -5.16 -14.60
CA CYS A 295 -4.92 -4.55 -13.37
C CYS A 295 -3.77 -3.61 -13.74
N ALA A 296 -4.00 -2.29 -13.64
CA ALA A 296 -3.03 -1.28 -14.04
C ALA A 296 -2.76 -0.23 -12.97
N PHE A 297 -3.49 -0.26 -11.86
CA PHE A 297 -3.27 0.67 -10.77
C PHE A 297 -1.90 0.47 -10.13
N GLN A 298 -1.30 1.55 -9.71
CA GLN A 298 -0.09 1.57 -8.91
C GLN A 298 -0.14 2.76 -7.94
N ILE A 299 0.84 2.84 -7.06
CA ILE A 299 0.96 3.89 -6.04
C ILE A 299 2.01 4.89 -6.49
N VAL A 300 1.75 6.19 -6.28
CA VAL A 300 2.74 7.26 -6.48
C VAL A 300 2.86 8.06 -5.19
N PRO A 301 4.06 8.22 -4.62
CA PRO A 301 4.26 9.03 -3.44
C PRO A 301 4.24 10.52 -3.83
N VAL A 302 3.57 11.33 -3.01
CA VAL A 302 3.47 12.78 -3.14
C VAL A 302 3.85 13.41 -1.80
N ALA A 303 4.90 14.25 -1.78
CA ALA A 303 5.31 14.93 -0.57
C ALA A 303 4.57 16.26 -0.44
N LEU A 304 3.87 16.46 0.67
CA LEU A 304 3.08 17.64 0.97
C LEU A 304 3.50 18.25 2.31
N GLU A 305 3.62 19.56 2.33
CA GLU A 305 4.04 20.33 3.50
C GLU A 305 3.03 21.44 3.81
N PRO A 306 1.85 21.10 4.38
CA PRO A 306 0.84 22.10 4.72
C PRO A 306 1.34 23.19 5.65
N GLY A 307 2.23 22.86 6.58
CA GLY A 307 2.83 23.80 7.51
C GLY A 307 3.79 24.83 6.89
N ALA A 308 4.20 24.62 5.63
CA ALA A 308 5.04 25.57 4.89
C ALA A 308 4.25 26.46 3.91
N ALA A 309 2.92 26.27 3.81
CA ALA A 309 2.07 27.12 2.98
C ALA A 309 1.69 28.41 3.73
N GLY A 310 1.79 29.54 3.06
CA GLY A 310 1.41 30.85 3.61
C GLY A 310 -0.10 31.03 3.72
N ASP A 311 -0.86 30.37 2.85
CA ASP A 311 -2.32 30.38 2.87
C ASP A 311 -2.90 29.09 2.24
N LEU A 312 -4.23 28.92 2.32
CA LEU A 312 -4.88 27.72 1.79
C LEU A 312 -4.84 27.67 0.26
N ARG A 313 -4.85 28.80 -0.43
CA ARG A 313 -4.72 28.85 -1.89
C ARG A 313 -3.37 28.29 -2.33
N GLU A 314 -2.30 28.73 -1.69
CA GLU A 314 -0.95 28.23 -1.95
C GLU A 314 -0.83 26.73 -1.67
N LEU A 315 -1.43 26.24 -0.57
CA LEU A 315 -1.48 24.79 -0.29
C LEU A 315 -2.15 24.02 -1.44
N LEU A 316 -3.30 24.50 -1.93
CA LEU A 316 -4.01 23.88 -3.05
C LEU A 316 -3.21 23.92 -4.36
N GLU A 317 -2.52 25.01 -4.65
CA GLU A 317 -1.67 25.15 -5.83
C GLU A 317 -0.45 24.21 -5.75
N ARG A 318 0.24 24.18 -4.63
CA ARG A 318 1.35 23.24 -4.38
C ARG A 318 0.89 21.78 -4.48
N THR A 319 -0.26 21.44 -3.90
CA THR A 319 -0.84 20.09 -4.02
C THR A 319 -1.16 19.74 -5.48
N ARG A 320 -1.71 20.66 -6.26
CA ARG A 320 -1.97 20.46 -7.70
C ARG A 320 -0.67 20.21 -8.46
N ASP A 321 0.39 20.96 -8.15
CA ASP A 321 1.68 20.85 -8.85
C ASP A 321 2.41 19.54 -8.48
N GLU A 322 2.43 19.15 -7.22
CA GLU A 322 2.95 17.86 -6.76
C GLU A 322 2.11 16.69 -7.33
N ALA A 323 0.79 16.83 -7.41
CA ALA A 323 -0.09 15.81 -7.97
C ALA A 323 0.13 15.54 -9.47
N ARG A 324 0.89 16.36 -10.19
CA ARG A 324 1.35 16.04 -11.56
C ARG A 324 2.19 14.77 -11.60
N ALA A 325 2.88 14.45 -10.52
CA ALA A 325 3.62 13.20 -10.37
C ALA A 325 2.74 11.97 -10.58
N LEU A 326 1.45 12.03 -10.18
CA LEU A 326 0.48 10.94 -10.33
C LEU A 326 0.31 10.52 -11.81
N MET A 327 0.36 11.47 -12.73
CA MET A 327 0.27 11.18 -14.17
C MET A 327 1.59 10.71 -14.78
N LEU A 328 2.72 11.15 -14.22
CA LEU A 328 4.04 10.99 -14.82
C LEU A 328 4.77 9.75 -14.32
N HIS A 329 4.55 9.36 -13.04
CA HIS A 329 5.38 8.39 -12.33
C HIS A 329 4.62 7.16 -11.80
N GLY A 330 3.39 6.95 -12.27
CA GLY A 330 2.58 5.78 -11.89
C GLY A 330 2.96 4.47 -12.57
N ARG A 331 3.95 4.45 -13.48
CA ARG A 331 4.37 3.24 -14.20
C ARG A 331 5.81 2.88 -13.85
N TYR A 332 5.97 1.84 -13.07
CA TYR A 332 7.28 1.34 -12.63
C TYR A 332 7.20 -0.15 -12.29
N ASP A 333 8.34 -0.81 -12.30
CA ASP A 333 8.47 -2.18 -11.81
C ASP A 333 8.33 -2.20 -10.28
N LEU A 334 7.33 -2.95 -9.80
CA LEU A 334 7.03 -3.05 -8.36
C LEU A 334 8.19 -3.67 -7.59
N ILE A 335 8.91 -4.63 -8.20
CA ILE A 335 10.01 -5.35 -7.56
C ILE A 335 11.22 -4.42 -7.38
N GLU A 336 11.57 -3.66 -8.41
CA GLU A 336 12.65 -2.67 -8.33
C GLU A 336 12.30 -1.53 -7.34
N ARG A 337 11.03 -1.09 -7.31
CA ARG A 337 10.56 -0.13 -6.31
C ARG A 337 10.69 -0.68 -4.89
N LEU A 338 10.32 -1.94 -4.67
CA LEU A 338 10.47 -2.58 -3.36
C LEU A 338 11.95 -2.63 -2.95
N ALA A 339 12.84 -3.05 -3.85
CA ALA A 339 14.28 -3.05 -3.61
C ALA A 339 14.80 -1.66 -3.20
N LEU A 340 14.34 -0.60 -3.90
CA LEU A 340 14.70 0.78 -3.56
C LEU A 340 14.26 1.16 -2.14
N VAL A 341 12.99 0.89 -1.78
CA VAL A 341 12.46 1.21 -0.45
C VAL A 341 13.21 0.45 0.65
N LEU A 342 13.46 -0.85 0.46
CA LEU A 342 14.18 -1.67 1.43
C LEU A 342 15.63 -1.18 1.64
N ARG A 343 16.34 -0.83 0.56
CA ARG A 343 17.69 -0.24 0.67
C ARG A 343 17.65 1.08 1.44
N LYS A 344 16.74 1.99 1.07
CA LYS A 344 16.58 3.27 1.79
C LYS A 344 16.22 3.07 3.26
N GLN A 345 15.35 2.10 3.58
CA GLN A 345 15.01 1.74 4.95
C GLN A 345 16.24 1.29 5.75
N ALA A 346 17.10 0.45 5.15
CA ALA A 346 18.33 -0.01 5.81
C ALA A 346 19.40 1.08 5.92
N GLU A 347 19.47 1.99 4.93
CA GLU A 347 20.53 3.02 4.82
C GLU A 347 20.21 4.31 5.57
N THR A 348 18.94 4.60 5.85
CA THR A 348 18.52 5.85 6.49
C THR A 348 18.07 5.65 7.94
N SER A 349 17.92 6.73 8.66
CA SER A 349 17.29 6.73 9.99
C SER A 349 15.77 6.89 9.92
N ARG A 350 15.16 6.80 8.73
CA ARG A 350 13.72 7.00 8.51
C ARG A 350 12.95 5.70 8.61
N ASN A 351 11.77 5.75 9.22
CA ASN A 351 10.81 4.64 9.20
C ASN A 351 9.97 4.71 7.91
N LEU A 352 10.30 3.87 6.93
CA LEU A 352 9.63 3.77 5.63
C LEU A 352 8.71 2.53 5.51
N PHE A 353 8.56 1.75 6.59
CA PHE A 353 7.68 0.58 6.61
C PHE A 353 6.20 0.97 6.56
N HIS A 354 5.85 2.07 7.24
CA HIS A 354 4.48 2.52 7.40
C HIS A 354 4.12 3.66 6.44
N ARG A 355 2.87 3.69 5.98
CA ARG A 355 2.42 4.61 4.93
C ARG A 355 1.17 5.38 5.32
N VAL A 356 1.04 6.57 4.72
CA VAL A 356 -0.21 7.32 4.62
C VAL A 356 -0.74 7.13 3.21
N GLU A 357 -1.96 6.62 3.05
CA GLU A 357 -2.53 6.31 1.75
C GLU A 357 -3.73 7.21 1.42
N PHE A 358 -3.85 7.56 0.16
CA PHE A 358 -4.98 8.34 -0.37
C PHE A 358 -5.52 7.72 -1.65
N ASN A 359 -6.85 7.58 -1.70
CA ASN A 359 -7.54 7.13 -2.89
C ASN A 359 -8.81 7.98 -3.13
N TYR A 360 -8.99 8.46 -4.35
CA TYR A 360 -10.18 9.18 -4.77
C TYR A 360 -10.81 8.48 -5.98
N VAL A 361 -12.01 7.94 -5.77
CA VAL A 361 -12.73 7.12 -6.75
C VAL A 361 -14.01 7.84 -7.17
N VAL A 362 -14.29 7.86 -8.46
CA VAL A 362 -15.59 8.24 -9.00
C VAL A 362 -16.16 6.98 -9.67
N PRO A 363 -17.06 6.24 -8.99
CA PRO A 363 -17.70 5.08 -9.57
C PRO A 363 -18.50 5.46 -10.81
N SER A 364 -18.56 4.57 -11.78
CA SER A 364 -19.45 4.80 -12.88
C SER A 364 -20.92 4.65 -12.46
N ARG A 365 -21.81 5.22 -13.26
CA ARG A 365 -23.26 5.21 -13.03
C ARG A 365 -23.88 3.81 -12.92
N ASN A 366 -23.16 2.77 -13.35
CA ASN A 366 -23.72 1.42 -13.56
C ASN A 366 -23.17 0.36 -12.58
N THR A 367 -22.15 0.66 -11.80
CA THR A 367 -21.72 -0.22 -10.71
C THR A 367 -22.63 0.00 -9.52
N ALA A 368 -23.37 -1.01 -9.11
CA ALA A 368 -24.01 -1.01 -7.80
C ALA A 368 -22.90 -0.79 -6.79
N GLY A 369 -23.06 0.21 -5.90
CA GLY A 369 -22.12 0.47 -4.81
C GLY A 369 -21.91 -0.80 -3.96
N PRO A 370 -20.91 -0.78 -3.06
CA PRO A 370 -20.60 -1.92 -2.23
C PRO A 370 -21.87 -2.49 -1.58
N PRO A 371 -21.95 -3.82 -1.39
CA PRO A 371 -23.10 -4.45 -0.75
C PRO A 371 -23.37 -3.80 0.61
N GLY A 372 -24.62 -3.42 0.85
CA GLY A 372 -25.04 -2.81 2.13
C GLY A 372 -25.87 -1.54 2.04
N VAL A 373 -26.02 -0.91 0.85
CA VAL A 373 -26.96 0.20 0.67
C VAL A 373 -28.29 -0.32 0.10
N PRO A 374 -29.40 -0.27 0.84
CA PRO A 374 -30.71 -0.77 0.36
C PRO A 374 -31.15 -0.06 -0.92
N LYS A 375 -31.51 -0.83 -1.95
CA LYS A 375 -32.06 -0.34 -3.24
C LYS A 375 -33.37 0.46 -3.08
N ALA A 376 -34.05 0.36 -1.95
CA ALA A 376 -35.37 1.00 -1.71
C ALA A 376 -35.35 2.53 -1.75
N GLU A 377 -34.18 3.16 -1.58
CA GLU A 377 -34.06 4.63 -1.57
C GLU A 377 -33.62 5.24 -2.92
N ARG A 378 -33.34 4.40 -3.94
CA ARG A 378 -32.83 4.86 -5.25
C ARG A 378 -33.90 5.42 -6.22
N GLY A 379 -35.16 5.27 -5.92
CA GLY A 379 -36.28 5.76 -6.75
C GLY A 379 -36.82 7.12 -6.36
N ALA A 380 -36.36 7.71 -5.27
CA ALA A 380 -36.79 9.04 -4.83
C ALA A 380 -35.99 10.12 -5.56
N THR A 381 -36.68 11.12 -6.12
CA THR A 381 -36.03 12.31 -6.66
C THR A 381 -35.13 12.93 -5.57
N PRO A 382 -33.93 13.49 -5.93
CA PRO A 382 -32.95 14.01 -4.96
C PRO A 382 -33.53 14.97 -3.90
N ARG A 383 -34.61 15.63 -4.23
CA ARG A 383 -35.28 16.57 -3.35
C ARG A 383 -36.12 15.93 -2.24
N ARG A 384 -36.66 14.70 -2.46
CA ARG A 384 -37.47 13.98 -1.43
C ARG A 384 -36.62 13.08 -0.53
N ALA A 385 -35.48 12.58 -1.02
CA ALA A 385 -34.56 11.76 -0.24
C ALA A 385 -33.81 12.62 0.80
N ALA A 386 -33.49 13.88 0.48
CA ALA A 386 -32.85 14.82 1.40
C ALA A 386 -33.69 15.25 2.59
N GLU A 387 -35.03 15.10 2.50
CA GLU A 387 -35.96 15.48 3.58
C GLU A 387 -36.25 14.36 4.60
N ALA A 388 -35.86 13.10 4.29
CA ALA A 388 -36.22 11.91 5.08
C ALA A 388 -35.03 11.12 5.67
N ALA A 389 -33.80 11.31 5.19
CA ALA A 389 -32.63 10.63 5.69
C ALA A 389 -31.71 11.60 6.46
N PRO A 390 -30.98 11.16 7.51
CA PRO A 390 -29.95 11.99 8.11
C PRO A 390 -28.93 12.37 7.01
N ALA A 391 -28.57 13.66 6.97
CA ALA A 391 -27.66 14.22 5.95
C ALA A 391 -26.30 13.50 5.93
N THR A 392 -25.93 12.85 7.02
CA THR A 392 -24.67 12.13 7.22
C THR A 392 -24.87 10.90 8.10
N ARG A 393 -24.25 9.78 7.70
CA ARG A 393 -24.26 8.52 8.46
C ARG A 393 -22.84 8.09 8.76
N PHE A 394 -22.59 7.66 9.99
CA PHE A 394 -21.30 7.14 10.44
C PHE A 394 -21.38 5.65 10.79
N ARG A 395 -20.37 4.88 10.34
CA ARG A 395 -20.14 3.49 10.72
C ARG A 395 -18.72 3.35 11.25
N TRP A 396 -18.51 2.37 12.11
CA TRP A 396 -17.19 2.00 12.60
C TRP A 396 -17.15 0.51 12.89
N ALA A 397 -16.06 -0.14 12.55
CA ALA A 397 -15.79 -1.56 12.81
C ALA A 397 -14.32 -1.78 13.11
N LEU A 398 -14.03 -2.73 13.99
CA LEU A 398 -12.71 -3.33 14.09
C LEU A 398 -12.53 -4.22 12.86
N SER A 399 -11.35 -4.15 12.28
CA SER A 399 -10.96 -5.02 11.17
C SER A 399 -10.02 -6.08 11.73
N GLN A 400 -10.45 -7.34 11.75
CA GLN A 400 -9.56 -8.45 12.10
C GLN A 400 -8.55 -8.76 10.99
N GLU A 401 -8.65 -8.07 9.86
CA GLU A 401 -8.13 -8.57 8.60
C GLU A 401 -6.92 -7.82 8.06
N ASP A 402 -6.33 -6.81 8.73
CA ASP A 402 -5.29 -6.06 8.05
C ASP A 402 -4.00 -5.85 8.83
N PRO A 403 -2.97 -6.69 8.58
CA PRO A 403 -1.59 -6.35 8.90
C PRO A 403 -0.97 -5.45 7.82
N LEU A 404 -1.77 -4.64 7.06
CA LEU A 404 -1.20 -3.76 6.07
C LEU A 404 -0.47 -2.60 6.75
N PRO A 405 0.67 -2.16 6.18
CA PRO A 405 1.47 -1.05 6.69
C PRO A 405 0.79 0.32 6.51
N ASP A 406 -0.49 0.34 6.18
CA ASP A 406 -1.26 1.57 5.95
C ASP A 406 -1.72 2.14 7.28
N LEU A 407 -0.86 2.97 7.84
CA LEU A 407 -1.05 3.63 9.12
C LEU A 407 -2.29 4.54 9.15
N PHE A 408 -2.58 5.17 8.01
CA PHE A 408 -3.67 6.12 7.84
C PHE A 408 -4.09 6.12 6.37
N SER A 409 -5.16 5.40 6.05
CA SER A 409 -5.67 5.26 4.68
C SER A 409 -6.99 6.02 4.56
N ILE A 410 -7.05 7.03 3.68
CA ILE A 410 -8.29 7.75 3.38
C ILE A 410 -8.72 7.47 1.94
N ARG A 411 -9.94 6.95 1.80
CA ARG A 411 -10.59 6.72 0.52
C ARG A 411 -11.86 7.54 0.40
N PHE A 412 -11.95 8.35 -0.66
CA PHE A 412 -13.17 9.05 -1.08
C PHE A 412 -13.81 8.30 -2.23
N VAL A 413 -15.10 7.99 -2.11
CA VAL A 413 -15.91 7.42 -3.20
C VAL A 413 -17.01 8.43 -3.51
N ASN A 414 -16.86 9.18 -4.62
CA ASN A 414 -17.79 10.23 -5.01
C ASN A 414 -18.82 9.70 -6.01
N HIS A 415 -20.01 9.38 -5.53
CA HIS A 415 -21.17 8.97 -6.34
C HIS A 415 -21.83 10.21 -6.97
N LYS A 416 -21.16 10.79 -7.97
CA LYS A 416 -21.55 12.07 -8.61
C LYS A 416 -23.00 12.12 -9.08
N ALA A 417 -23.54 10.99 -9.54
CA ALA A 417 -24.93 10.92 -10.03
C ALA A 417 -25.96 11.06 -8.91
N GLU A 418 -25.58 10.69 -7.70
CA GLU A 418 -26.44 10.66 -6.51
C GLU A 418 -26.14 11.85 -5.56
N GLY A 419 -25.02 12.55 -5.80
CA GLY A 419 -24.55 13.65 -4.94
C GLY A 419 -23.97 13.17 -3.59
N VAL A 420 -23.77 11.85 -3.43
CA VAL A 420 -23.30 11.22 -2.21
C VAL A 420 -21.80 11.00 -2.27
N VAL A 421 -21.12 11.18 -1.14
CA VAL A 421 -19.70 10.83 -0.98
C VAL A 421 -19.55 9.95 0.24
N ASP A 422 -18.94 8.77 0.03
CA ASP A 422 -18.45 7.96 1.13
C ASP A 422 -16.99 8.31 1.39
N VAL A 423 -16.66 8.61 2.66
CA VAL A 423 -15.28 8.83 3.12
C VAL A 423 -14.94 7.71 4.10
N ARG A 424 -13.96 6.87 3.74
CA ARG A 424 -13.49 5.77 4.58
C ARG A 424 -12.11 6.09 5.12
N LEU A 425 -11.95 5.98 6.44
CA LEU A 425 -10.68 6.05 7.14
C LEU A 425 -10.34 4.66 7.67
N GLY A 426 -9.27 4.05 7.13
CA GLY A 426 -8.63 2.86 7.69
C GLY A 426 -7.45 3.28 8.55
N THR A 427 -7.34 2.75 9.76
CA THR A 427 -6.25 3.06 10.69
C THR A 427 -6.15 1.99 11.79
N ASN A 428 -5.30 2.24 12.79
CA ASN A 428 -5.18 1.42 13.98
C ASN A 428 -5.67 2.18 15.21
N THR A 429 -6.24 1.49 16.20
CA THR A 429 -6.75 2.13 17.43
C THR A 429 -5.65 2.79 18.27
N ALA A 430 -4.39 2.38 18.10
CA ALA A 430 -3.24 3.09 18.67
C ALA A 430 -3.03 4.47 18.03
N VAL A 431 -3.52 4.69 16.81
CA VAL A 431 -3.51 5.99 16.13
C VAL A 431 -4.78 6.76 16.48
N ALA A 432 -5.96 6.20 16.20
CA ALA A 432 -7.25 6.85 16.44
C ALA A 432 -8.32 5.82 16.83
N ASP A 433 -8.96 6.01 17.98
CA ASP A 433 -10.09 5.19 18.41
C ASP A 433 -11.38 5.61 17.67
N ARG A 434 -12.49 4.92 17.99
CA ARG A 434 -13.80 5.19 17.38
C ARG A 434 -14.22 6.66 17.46
N THR A 435 -14.05 7.28 18.62
CA THR A 435 -14.44 8.68 18.85
C THR A 435 -13.59 9.60 17.99
N ARG A 436 -12.29 9.39 18.00
CA ARG A 436 -11.32 10.17 17.23
C ARG A 436 -11.51 10.00 15.73
N CYS A 437 -11.75 8.78 15.26
CA CYS A 437 -12.09 8.52 13.84
C CYS A 437 -13.34 9.31 13.41
N ARG A 438 -14.36 9.36 14.27
CA ARG A 438 -15.57 10.16 14.02
C ARG A 438 -15.25 11.65 13.92
N GLU A 439 -14.51 12.20 14.88
CA GLU A 439 -14.13 13.62 14.90
C GLU A 439 -13.30 14.01 13.66
N LEU A 440 -12.38 13.15 13.21
CA LEU A 440 -11.55 13.37 12.02
C LEU A 440 -12.40 13.42 10.74
N LEU A 441 -13.36 12.51 10.60
CA LEU A 441 -14.25 12.48 9.44
C LEU A 441 -15.26 13.64 9.46
N ASP A 442 -15.83 13.99 10.63
CA ASP A 442 -16.70 15.16 10.79
C ASP A 442 -15.94 16.47 10.49
N TRP A 443 -14.66 16.54 10.87
CA TRP A 443 -13.81 17.66 10.51
C TRP A 443 -13.65 17.80 8.99
N LEU A 444 -13.41 16.69 8.26
CA LEU A 444 -13.30 16.71 6.80
C LEU A 444 -14.59 17.22 6.14
N GLU A 445 -15.74 16.74 6.59
CA GLU A 445 -17.04 17.22 6.08
C GLU A 445 -17.22 18.70 6.34
N THR A 446 -17.03 19.14 7.59
CA THR A 446 -17.19 20.54 8.02
C THR A 446 -16.22 21.47 7.26
N ALA A 447 -14.96 21.07 7.11
CA ALA A 447 -13.98 21.86 6.38
C ALA A 447 -14.39 22.11 4.92
N VAL A 448 -14.87 21.08 4.23
CA VAL A 448 -15.37 21.21 2.85
C VAL A 448 -16.60 22.10 2.79
N LEU A 449 -17.54 21.96 3.71
CA LEU A 449 -18.78 22.77 3.77
C LEU A 449 -18.47 24.25 4.04
N ASP A 450 -17.63 24.54 5.01
CA ASP A 450 -17.23 25.91 5.37
C ASP A 450 -16.51 26.61 4.24
N LEU A 451 -15.59 25.89 3.57
CA LEU A 451 -14.88 26.41 2.41
C LEU A 451 -15.81 26.61 1.20
N ALA A 452 -16.74 25.68 0.96
CA ALA A 452 -17.67 25.77 -0.16
C ALA A 452 -18.70 26.89 0.02
N SER A 453 -19.18 27.10 1.25
CA SER A 453 -20.12 28.20 1.58
C SER A 453 -19.45 29.58 1.59
N GLY A 454 -18.14 29.62 1.87
CA GLY A 454 -17.38 30.85 2.07
C GLY A 454 -17.38 31.33 3.53
N THR A 455 -17.88 30.53 4.45
CA THR A 455 -17.76 30.75 5.89
C THR A 455 -16.31 30.80 6.34
N ARG A 456 -15.45 29.98 5.68
CA ARG A 456 -13.99 30.09 5.78
C ARG A 456 -13.39 30.61 4.49
N SER A 457 -12.37 31.45 4.63
CA SER A 457 -11.62 32.03 3.50
C SER A 457 -10.54 31.06 3.00
N LEU A 458 -9.98 31.35 1.82
CA LEU A 458 -8.84 30.62 1.26
C LEU A 458 -7.50 31.31 1.56
N ASP A 459 -7.46 32.23 2.52
CA ASP A 459 -6.30 32.99 2.94
C ASP A 459 -5.56 32.33 4.13
N ALA A 460 -4.56 33.02 4.68
CA ALA A 460 -3.77 32.59 5.83
C ALA A 460 -4.63 32.35 7.07
N ALA A 461 -5.62 33.21 7.33
CA ALA A 461 -6.51 33.05 8.48
C ALA A 461 -7.38 31.80 8.35
N GLY A 462 -7.86 31.50 7.15
CA GLY A 462 -8.60 30.28 6.86
C GLY A 462 -7.76 29.02 7.04
N LEU A 463 -6.52 29.01 6.59
CA LEU A 463 -5.58 27.89 6.76
C LEU A 463 -5.26 27.66 8.25
N ALA A 464 -4.94 28.73 8.99
CA ALA A 464 -4.65 28.65 10.42
C ALA A 464 -5.86 28.10 11.19
N SER A 465 -7.05 28.66 10.96
CA SER A 465 -8.30 28.22 11.61
C SER A 465 -8.65 26.76 11.30
N LEU A 466 -8.43 26.29 10.05
CA LEU A 466 -8.61 24.88 9.70
C LEU A 466 -7.62 23.99 10.46
N SER A 467 -6.32 24.34 10.45
CA SER A 467 -5.29 23.57 11.13
C SER A 467 -5.50 23.49 12.64
N GLU A 468 -5.93 24.59 13.27
CA GLU A 468 -6.22 24.66 14.71
C GLU A 468 -7.44 23.85 15.11
N SER A 469 -8.44 23.77 14.22
CA SER A 469 -9.69 23.02 14.47
C SER A 469 -9.54 21.51 14.34
N VAL A 470 -8.42 20.99 13.80
CA VAL A 470 -8.16 19.54 13.75
C VAL A 470 -7.94 19.00 15.16
N PRO A 471 -8.64 17.95 15.58
CA PRO A 471 -8.31 17.21 16.78
C PRO A 471 -6.84 16.77 16.72
N ARG A 472 -6.11 16.86 17.83
CA ARG A 472 -4.71 16.44 17.87
C ARG A 472 -4.56 15.09 18.57
N ILE A 473 -3.60 14.30 18.13
CA ILE A 473 -3.28 13.04 18.80
C ILE A 473 -2.89 13.29 20.26
N GLU A 474 -3.44 12.48 21.14
CA GLU A 474 -3.06 12.49 22.55
C GLU A 474 -1.68 11.85 22.71
N LEU A 475 -0.80 12.51 23.45
CA LEU A 475 0.51 11.94 23.74
C LEU A 475 0.39 10.91 24.85
N PRO A 476 1.06 9.75 24.75
CA PRO A 476 1.14 8.82 25.87
C PRO A 476 1.82 9.50 27.09
N PRO A 477 1.46 9.08 28.31
CA PRO A 477 1.98 9.70 29.53
C PRO A 477 3.51 9.64 29.67
N ASP A 478 4.13 8.62 29.08
CA ASP A 478 5.57 8.38 29.07
C ASP A 478 6.29 8.99 27.86
N ALA A 479 5.58 9.65 26.95
CA ALA A 479 6.19 10.27 25.78
C ALA A 479 7.26 11.30 26.18
N VAL A 480 8.39 11.25 25.50
CA VAL A 480 9.49 12.22 25.62
C VAL A 480 9.67 12.94 24.27
N PRO A 481 8.86 13.99 24.02
CA PRO A 481 8.90 14.71 22.75
C PRO A 481 10.25 15.43 22.56
N ALA A 482 10.85 15.22 21.39
CA ALA A 482 12.06 15.92 20.96
C ALA A 482 11.92 16.36 19.49
N ARG A 483 12.90 17.15 19.03
CA ARG A 483 13.04 17.51 17.61
C ARG A 483 14.27 16.83 17.03
N TYR A 484 14.09 16.22 15.89
CA TYR A 484 15.14 15.58 15.11
C TYR A 484 14.93 15.89 13.62
N GLN A 485 15.95 16.46 12.98
CA GLN A 485 15.88 16.98 11.60
C GLN A 485 14.68 17.96 11.40
N GLY A 486 14.46 18.82 12.41
CA GLY A 486 13.36 19.77 12.41
C GLY A 486 11.96 19.16 12.57
N ARG A 487 11.84 17.85 12.76
CA ARG A 487 10.58 17.09 12.88
C ARG A 487 10.40 16.55 14.31
N PRO A 488 9.16 16.35 14.79
CA PRO A 488 8.91 15.74 16.08
C PRO A 488 9.27 14.25 16.08
N VAL A 489 9.81 13.76 17.20
CA VAL A 489 10.07 12.35 17.52
C VAL A 489 9.79 12.09 18.98
N ASP A 490 9.45 10.83 19.32
CA ASP A 490 9.31 10.35 20.70
C ASP A 490 10.56 9.54 21.10
N LEU A 491 11.40 10.11 21.97
CA LEU A 491 12.61 9.42 22.45
C LEU A 491 12.25 8.18 23.30
N ALA A 492 11.10 8.18 23.97
CA ALA A 492 10.65 7.02 24.73
C ALA A 492 10.31 5.85 23.80
N ALA A 493 9.67 6.10 22.64
CA ALA A 493 9.42 5.08 21.63
C ALA A 493 10.72 4.47 21.08
N VAL A 494 11.70 5.32 20.77
CA VAL A 494 13.04 4.87 20.35
C VAL A 494 13.69 4.02 21.43
N GLY A 495 13.59 4.45 22.71
CA GLY A 495 14.09 3.70 23.87
C GLY A 495 13.44 2.32 24.01
N ARG A 496 12.12 2.21 23.82
CA ARG A 496 11.42 0.92 23.80
C ARG A 496 11.92 0.01 22.66
N GLY A 497 12.11 0.57 21.47
CA GLY A 497 12.69 -0.18 20.34
C GLY A 497 14.09 -0.70 20.66
N LEU A 498 14.94 0.13 21.27
CA LEU A 498 16.29 -0.27 21.69
C LEU A 498 16.26 -1.34 22.80
N ALA A 499 15.35 -1.22 23.76
CA ALA A 499 15.19 -2.24 24.82
C ALA A 499 14.80 -3.61 24.24
N SER A 500 13.95 -3.62 23.22
CA SER A 500 13.63 -4.86 22.48
C SER A 500 14.82 -5.39 21.68
N ALA A 501 15.61 -4.49 21.07
CA ALA A 501 16.75 -4.84 20.22
C ALA A 501 18.02 -5.23 20.99
N ALA A 502 18.16 -4.75 22.23
CA ALA A 502 19.32 -4.97 23.10
C ALA A 502 18.87 -5.41 24.53
N PRO A 503 18.25 -6.60 24.66
CA PRO A 503 17.71 -7.06 25.95
C PRO A 503 18.79 -7.31 27.03
N SER A 504 20.07 -7.43 26.64
CA SER A 504 21.23 -7.58 27.54
C SER A 504 21.72 -6.24 28.11
N ALA A 505 21.34 -5.11 27.53
CA ALA A 505 21.81 -3.80 27.96
C ALA A 505 21.32 -3.47 29.38
N SER A 506 22.24 -3.13 30.28
CA SER A 506 21.93 -2.76 31.66
C SER A 506 21.46 -1.31 31.82
N ALA A 507 21.69 -0.47 30.82
CA ALA A 507 21.15 0.88 30.72
C ALA A 507 21.02 1.29 29.25
N ILE A 508 19.98 2.05 28.95
CA ILE A 508 19.66 2.57 27.60
C ILE A 508 19.27 4.03 27.74
N GLU A 509 19.94 4.90 26.96
CA GLU A 509 19.59 6.31 26.84
C GLU A 509 19.49 6.70 25.37
N VAL A 510 18.52 7.56 25.06
CA VAL A 510 18.34 8.13 23.73
C VAL A 510 18.51 9.64 23.81
N LEU A 511 19.50 10.16 23.12
CA LEU A 511 19.87 11.56 23.20
C LEU A 511 19.83 12.22 21.81
N CYS A 512 19.42 13.48 21.77
CA CYS A 512 19.60 14.32 20.60
C CYS A 512 20.91 15.09 20.72
N ASP A 513 21.77 15.00 19.72
CA ASP A 513 23.02 15.69 19.58
C ASP A 513 23.03 16.60 18.35
N ARG A 514 23.93 17.55 18.33
CA ARG A 514 24.22 18.39 17.18
C ARG A 514 25.67 18.23 16.79
N ALA A 515 25.92 17.64 15.63
CA ALA A 515 27.26 17.51 15.09
C ALA A 515 27.94 18.88 14.91
N PRO A 516 29.28 18.93 14.84
CA PRO A 516 30.01 20.19 14.55
C PRO A 516 29.60 20.85 13.23
N SER A 517 29.07 20.08 12.29
CA SER A 517 28.46 20.55 11.01
C SER A 517 27.13 21.29 11.21
N GLY A 518 26.54 21.25 12.42
CA GLY A 518 25.20 21.75 12.71
C GLY A 518 24.08 20.74 12.48
N GLU A 519 24.36 19.56 11.97
CA GLU A 519 23.41 18.48 11.73
C GLU A 519 22.92 17.88 13.05
N GLU A 520 21.60 17.75 13.21
CA GLU A 520 20.99 17.07 14.35
C GLU A 520 21.12 15.55 14.19
N ARG A 521 21.50 14.85 15.26
CA ARG A 521 21.69 13.41 15.31
C ARG A 521 20.96 12.79 16.48
N LEU A 522 20.37 11.62 16.23
CA LEU A 522 19.80 10.78 17.25
C LEU A 522 20.85 9.75 17.69
N VAL A 523 21.19 9.74 18.97
CA VAL A 523 22.26 8.92 19.53
C VAL A 523 21.67 7.91 20.51
N ALA A 524 21.90 6.63 20.24
CA ALA A 524 21.64 5.54 21.18
C ALA A 524 22.88 5.29 22.04
N CYS A 525 22.72 5.38 23.35
CA CYS A 525 23.74 5.09 24.34
C CYS A 525 23.35 3.82 25.11
N LEU A 526 24.20 2.81 25.09
CA LEU A 526 23.93 1.48 25.63
C LEU A 526 25.03 1.06 26.60
N ALA A 527 24.64 0.53 27.76
CA ALA A 527 25.57 -0.17 28.65
C ALA A 527 25.48 -1.69 28.36
N ASP A 528 26.31 -2.15 27.42
CA ASP A 528 26.36 -3.51 26.92
C ASP A 528 27.77 -3.86 26.40
N ASP A 529 27.95 -5.04 25.80
CA ASP A 529 29.22 -5.40 25.16
C ASP A 529 29.51 -4.51 23.94
N PRO A 530 30.62 -3.77 23.91
CA PRO A 530 30.98 -2.87 22.82
C PRO A 530 31.48 -3.57 21.56
N ASP A 531 31.20 -4.85 21.40
CA ASP A 531 31.53 -5.61 20.19
C ASP A 531 30.75 -5.12 18.97
N GLU A 532 31.42 -4.96 17.87
CA GLU A 532 30.85 -4.44 16.63
C GLU A 532 29.75 -5.35 16.04
N ALA A 533 29.88 -6.68 16.23
CA ALA A 533 28.86 -7.62 15.80
C ALA A 533 27.59 -7.52 16.67
N ALA A 534 27.75 -7.28 17.98
CA ALA A 534 26.63 -7.05 18.88
C ALA A 534 25.88 -5.74 18.49
N VAL A 535 26.60 -4.66 18.21
CA VAL A 535 25.97 -3.39 17.77
C VAL A 535 25.22 -3.55 16.44
N ARG A 536 25.76 -4.32 15.50
CA ARG A 536 25.04 -4.66 14.26
C ARG A 536 23.77 -5.47 14.51
N ALA A 537 23.79 -6.35 15.50
CA ALA A 537 22.59 -7.09 15.91
C ALA A 537 21.54 -6.17 16.51
N VAL A 538 21.95 -5.22 17.37
CA VAL A 538 21.06 -4.17 17.92
C VAL A 538 20.44 -3.35 16.80
N ARG A 539 21.23 -2.87 15.84
CA ARG A 539 20.71 -2.12 14.70
C ARG A 539 19.68 -2.92 13.90
N ARG A 540 19.87 -4.21 13.75
CA ARG A 540 18.93 -5.12 13.09
C ARG A 540 17.64 -5.29 13.88
N GLY A 541 17.75 -5.46 15.20
CA GLY A 541 16.60 -5.47 16.11
C GLY A 541 15.79 -4.17 16.02
N MET A 542 16.45 -3.04 15.84
CA MET A 542 15.79 -1.76 15.61
C MET A 542 15.00 -1.71 14.29
N LEU A 543 15.48 -2.34 13.21
CA LEU A 543 14.68 -2.45 11.97
C LEU A 543 13.39 -3.23 12.21
N ALA A 544 13.43 -4.34 12.96
CA ALA A 544 12.24 -5.08 13.34
C ALA A 544 11.31 -4.26 14.27
N ALA A 545 11.87 -3.49 15.20
CA ALA A 545 11.09 -2.59 16.05
C ALA A 545 10.39 -1.48 15.24
N MET A 546 11.04 -0.93 14.22
CA MET A 546 10.47 0.07 13.31
C MET A 546 9.35 -0.51 12.43
N GLU A 547 9.46 -1.78 12.04
CA GLU A 547 8.39 -2.49 11.32
C GLU A 547 7.17 -2.72 12.22
N ALA A 548 7.40 -3.02 13.50
CA ALA A 548 6.35 -3.25 14.49
C ALA A 548 5.69 -1.96 14.99
N ASP A 549 6.43 -0.83 15.07
CA ASP A 549 5.95 0.43 15.65
C ASP A 549 6.36 1.63 14.78
N PRO A 550 5.39 2.35 14.18
CA PRO A 550 5.67 3.51 13.34
C PRO A 550 6.31 4.69 14.08
N SER A 551 6.23 4.76 15.40
CA SER A 551 6.84 5.84 16.19
C SER A 551 8.34 5.62 16.47
N VAL A 552 8.83 4.41 16.22
CA VAL A 552 10.26 4.07 16.38
C VAL A 552 11.06 4.60 15.20
N VAL A 553 12.20 5.23 15.51
CA VAL A 553 13.15 5.80 14.54
C VAL A 553 14.54 5.19 14.79
N MET A 554 15.29 4.92 13.73
CA MET A 554 16.65 4.40 13.82
C MET A 554 17.61 5.49 14.33
N PRO A 555 18.38 5.25 15.39
CA PRO A 555 19.47 6.15 15.77
C PRO A 555 20.53 6.27 14.67
N ASP A 556 21.07 7.48 14.49
CA ASP A 556 22.18 7.72 13.55
C ASP A 556 23.50 7.18 14.07
N ARG A 557 23.64 7.16 15.40
CA ARG A 557 24.88 6.82 16.08
C ARG A 557 24.59 5.95 17.30
N PHE A 558 25.45 4.96 17.51
CA PHE A 558 25.44 4.07 18.67
C PHE A 558 26.73 4.28 19.45
N ILE A 559 26.60 4.53 20.76
CA ILE A 559 27.71 4.56 21.71
C ILE A 559 27.45 3.43 22.70
N VAL A 560 28.31 2.43 22.69
CA VAL A 560 28.17 1.26 23.57
C VAL A 560 29.37 1.17 24.49
N ARG A 561 29.15 1.02 25.81
CA ARG A 561 30.16 0.86 26.86
C ARG A 561 29.75 -0.32 27.74
N ARG A 562 30.73 -1.00 28.35
CA ARG A 562 30.46 -2.11 29.30
C ARG A 562 29.68 -1.67 30.55
N ARG A 563 29.82 -0.43 30.96
CA ARG A 563 29.14 0.13 32.13
C ARG A 563 28.59 1.53 31.85
N PRO A 564 27.41 1.87 32.41
CA PRO A 564 26.86 3.20 32.23
C PRO A 564 27.74 4.25 32.95
N PRO A 565 27.82 5.47 32.43
CA PRO A 565 28.50 6.58 33.16
C PRO A 565 27.67 6.99 34.39
N ARG A 566 28.26 7.76 35.28
CA ARG A 566 27.57 8.29 36.50
C ARG A 566 26.40 9.20 36.17
N ASP A 567 26.46 9.92 35.07
CA ASP A 567 25.39 10.79 34.56
C ASP A 567 25.00 10.33 33.15
N PRO A 568 24.12 9.33 33.02
CA PRO A 568 23.77 8.73 31.73
C PRO A 568 22.93 9.65 30.84
N GLY A 569 22.26 10.68 31.39
CA GLY A 569 21.49 11.66 30.63
C GLY A 569 22.35 12.66 29.83
N ARG A 570 23.67 12.57 29.89
CA ARG A 570 24.59 13.49 29.20
C ARG A 570 25.48 12.76 28.20
N LEU A 571 25.48 13.23 26.97
CA LEU A 571 26.30 12.63 25.91
C LEU A 571 27.79 12.67 26.15
N ASP A 572 28.30 13.79 26.74
CA ASP A 572 29.72 13.94 27.09
C ASP A 572 30.16 12.89 28.10
N ALA A 573 29.29 12.45 28.98
CA ALA A 573 29.59 11.37 29.91
C ALA A 573 29.78 10.02 29.19
N TRP A 574 29.02 9.75 28.13
CA TRP A 574 29.18 8.54 27.32
C TRP A 574 30.42 8.60 26.42
N THR A 575 30.85 9.79 26.02
CA THR A 575 31.99 9.97 25.11
C THR A 575 33.31 10.22 25.85
N ALA A 576 33.27 10.53 27.16
CA ALA A 576 34.48 10.73 27.97
C ALA A 576 35.37 9.48 27.98
N ALA A 577 36.69 9.69 27.96
CA ALA A 577 37.64 8.61 28.19
C ALA A 577 37.49 8.10 29.62
N ASP A 578 37.61 6.78 29.83
CA ASP A 578 37.67 6.24 31.18
C ASP A 578 38.86 6.79 31.92
N ARG A 579 38.65 7.31 33.14
CA ARG A 579 39.75 7.84 33.94
C ARG A 579 40.70 6.68 34.29
N GLU A 580 42.01 6.91 34.16
CA GLU A 580 43.06 6.01 34.60
C GLU A 580 42.78 5.53 36.04
N GLY A 581 42.39 4.28 36.19
CA GLY A 581 42.09 3.66 37.49
C GLY A 581 41.30 2.35 37.41
N ASP A 582 40.68 2.04 36.29
CA ASP A 582 39.87 0.79 36.08
C ASP A 582 40.58 -0.16 35.10
N SER A 583 41.93 -0.21 35.16
CA SER A 583 42.75 -1.11 34.34
C SER A 583 42.68 -2.54 34.85
N GLY A 584 41.54 -3.22 34.63
CA GLY A 584 41.54 -4.66 34.46
C GLY A 584 42.10 -4.94 33.08
N GLU A 585 43.05 -5.86 32.97
CA GLU A 585 43.63 -6.38 31.72
C GLU A 585 42.50 -6.90 30.77
N GLY A 586 41.95 -5.99 29.94
CA GLY A 586 40.95 -6.26 28.92
C GLY A 586 41.41 -5.70 27.59
N ASP A 587 41.42 -6.54 26.58
CA ASP A 587 41.72 -6.24 25.17
C ASP A 587 41.02 -4.96 24.71
N GLY A 588 41.71 -3.85 24.74
CA GLY A 588 41.58 -2.50 24.14
C GLY A 588 40.26 -1.94 23.57
N ARG A 589 39.09 -2.54 23.81
CA ARG A 589 37.79 -2.06 23.29
C ARG A 589 36.72 -1.93 24.38
N ASP A 590 36.92 -0.93 25.25
CA ASP A 590 35.88 -0.65 26.29
C ASP A 590 34.71 0.18 25.76
N ARG A 591 34.80 0.67 24.53
CA ARG A 591 33.75 1.48 23.89
C ARG A 591 33.65 1.25 22.39
N TYR A 592 32.42 1.08 21.90
CA TYR A 592 32.08 1.25 20.49
C TYR A 592 31.48 2.65 20.26
N ASP A 593 31.80 3.26 19.14
CA ASP A 593 31.26 4.56 18.72
C ASP A 593 31.14 4.58 17.20
N GLY A 594 29.93 4.48 16.68
CA GLY A 594 29.71 4.40 15.24
C GLY A 594 28.24 4.22 14.82
N THR A 595 28.02 4.01 13.55
CA THR A 595 26.67 3.90 12.94
C THR A 595 26.05 2.51 13.06
N GLY A 596 26.80 1.50 13.47
CA GLY A 596 26.37 0.10 13.44
C GLY A 596 26.20 -0.49 12.02
N ARG A 597 26.60 0.25 10.97
CA ARG A 597 26.45 -0.18 9.56
C ARG A 597 27.66 -0.95 9.03
N THR A 598 28.85 -0.61 9.49
CA THR A 598 30.10 -1.16 9.00
C THR A 598 30.68 -2.17 9.97
N GLY A 599 31.37 -3.15 9.45
CA GLY A 599 32.09 -4.18 10.18
C GLY A 599 32.66 -5.19 9.18
N PRO A 600 33.58 -6.07 9.61
CA PRO A 600 34.12 -7.07 8.70
C PRO A 600 32.99 -7.95 8.14
N PRO A 601 33.02 -8.27 6.83
CA PRO A 601 32.04 -9.15 6.23
C PRO A 601 31.97 -10.48 6.98
N ARG A 602 30.77 -10.93 7.29
CA ARG A 602 30.58 -12.26 7.88
C ARG A 602 30.77 -13.34 6.79
N PRO A 603 31.84 -14.14 6.86
CA PRO A 603 32.07 -15.18 5.88
C PRO A 603 31.11 -16.36 6.05
N ALA A 604 30.92 -17.15 5.00
CA ALA A 604 30.13 -18.36 5.01
C ALA A 604 30.78 -19.45 5.88
N ARG A 605 30.04 -19.99 6.85
CA ARG A 605 30.49 -21.02 7.80
C ARG A 605 29.94 -22.40 7.45
N THR A 606 28.69 -22.47 6.95
CA THR A 606 28.00 -23.71 6.62
C THR A 606 27.97 -23.97 5.13
N ALA A 607 27.59 -25.17 4.69
CA ALA A 607 27.42 -25.49 3.28
C ALA A 607 26.24 -24.71 2.65
N ALA A 608 25.17 -24.51 3.41
CA ALA A 608 24.02 -23.70 2.98
C ALA A 608 24.41 -22.23 2.80
N GLU A 609 25.16 -21.66 3.75
CA GLU A 609 25.67 -20.28 3.65
C GLU A 609 26.60 -20.09 2.44
N ARG A 610 27.48 -21.07 2.15
CA ARG A 610 28.33 -21.04 0.94
C ARG A 610 27.49 -21.06 -0.32
N ALA A 611 26.52 -21.98 -0.41
CA ALA A 611 25.65 -22.09 -1.56
C ALA A 611 24.87 -20.79 -1.84
N LEU A 612 24.35 -20.15 -0.80
CA LEU A 612 23.63 -18.87 -0.91
C LEU A 612 24.59 -17.73 -1.26
N SER A 613 25.74 -17.62 -0.57
CA SER A 613 26.76 -16.59 -0.85
C SER A 613 27.22 -16.62 -2.30
N ASP A 614 27.54 -17.82 -2.82
CA ASP A 614 27.99 -17.98 -4.21
C ASP A 614 26.88 -17.66 -5.21
N ALA A 615 25.64 -18.03 -4.90
CA ALA A 615 24.49 -17.71 -5.75
C ALA A 615 24.21 -16.20 -5.80
N VAL A 616 24.28 -15.52 -4.65
CA VAL A 616 24.13 -14.06 -4.54
C VAL A 616 25.29 -13.35 -5.23
N ALA A 617 26.55 -13.76 -5.00
CA ALA A 617 27.72 -13.19 -5.66
C ALA A 617 27.59 -13.27 -7.20
N GLN A 618 27.17 -14.42 -7.70
CA GLN A 618 26.95 -14.63 -9.14
C GLN A 618 25.81 -13.75 -9.68
N GLY A 619 24.69 -13.62 -8.94
CA GLY A 619 23.54 -12.81 -9.33
C GLY A 619 23.78 -11.30 -9.28
N CYS A 620 24.59 -10.83 -8.31
CA CYS A 620 24.91 -9.41 -8.11
C CYS A 620 26.20 -8.97 -8.83
N GLY A 621 27.03 -9.90 -9.30
CA GLY A 621 28.34 -9.58 -9.88
C GLY A 621 29.39 -9.15 -8.84
N GLU A 622 29.17 -9.51 -7.56
CA GLU A 622 30.05 -9.17 -6.44
C GLU A 622 31.10 -10.26 -6.21
N THR A 623 32.28 -9.89 -5.70
CA THR A 623 33.34 -10.82 -5.38
C THR A 623 33.29 -11.42 -3.98
N ALA A 624 32.58 -10.73 -3.06
CA ALA A 624 32.38 -11.16 -1.69
C ALA A 624 31.01 -10.67 -1.18
N VAL A 625 30.28 -11.56 -0.50
CA VAL A 625 28.96 -11.29 0.07
C VAL A 625 29.04 -11.29 1.59
N ASP A 626 28.60 -10.22 2.22
CA ASP A 626 28.46 -10.17 3.68
C ASP A 626 27.15 -10.84 4.10
N LEU A 627 27.25 -12.03 4.64
CA LEU A 627 26.09 -12.80 5.11
C LEU A 627 25.39 -12.19 6.34
N ALA A 628 25.97 -11.17 6.97
CA ALA A 628 25.30 -10.41 8.01
C ALA A 628 24.32 -9.37 7.44
N ARG A 629 24.29 -9.17 6.12
CA ARG A 629 23.40 -8.26 5.40
C ARG A 629 22.27 -9.03 4.72
N SER A 630 21.17 -8.35 4.46
CA SER A 630 20.09 -8.86 3.62
C SER A 630 20.45 -8.77 2.12
N TYR A 631 19.68 -9.45 1.28
CA TYR A 631 19.90 -9.41 -0.18
C TYR A 631 19.80 -7.98 -0.76
N PRO A 632 18.79 -7.14 -0.40
CA PRO A 632 18.73 -5.74 -0.82
C PRO A 632 19.92 -4.90 -0.34
N GLU A 633 20.42 -5.13 0.87
CA GLU A 633 21.60 -4.41 1.40
C GLU A 633 22.90 -4.78 0.68
N CYS A 634 22.99 -5.97 0.12
CA CYS A 634 24.08 -6.41 -0.76
C CYS A 634 23.93 -5.91 -2.20
N SER A 635 23.12 -4.88 -2.44
CA SER A 635 22.78 -4.40 -3.80
C SER A 635 22.13 -5.47 -4.68
N GLY A 636 21.47 -6.45 -4.07
CA GLY A 636 20.80 -7.53 -4.76
C GLY A 636 19.67 -7.01 -5.66
N ASP A 637 19.71 -7.43 -6.92
CA ASP A 637 18.66 -7.17 -7.89
C ASP A 637 17.49 -8.13 -7.64
N LEU A 638 16.39 -7.63 -7.07
CA LEU A 638 15.21 -8.46 -6.82
C LEU A 638 14.59 -9.04 -8.10
N GLY A 639 14.81 -8.43 -9.26
CA GLY A 639 14.43 -9.01 -10.55
C GLY A 639 15.21 -10.31 -10.87
N LYS A 640 16.37 -10.52 -10.25
CA LYS A 640 17.16 -11.74 -10.35
C LYS A 640 17.01 -12.69 -9.16
N ALA A 641 16.12 -12.39 -8.23
CA ALA A 641 15.90 -13.23 -7.05
C ALA A 641 15.53 -14.67 -7.43
N GLY A 642 14.70 -14.86 -8.47
CA GLY A 642 14.38 -16.19 -9.01
C GLY A 642 15.60 -16.94 -9.54
N GLU A 643 16.56 -16.26 -10.15
CA GLU A 643 17.82 -16.84 -10.60
C GLU A 643 18.69 -17.29 -9.41
N VAL A 644 18.78 -16.47 -8.36
CA VAL A 644 19.49 -16.84 -7.12
C VAL A 644 18.86 -18.10 -6.51
N VAL A 645 17.53 -18.18 -6.42
CA VAL A 645 16.82 -19.37 -5.93
C VAL A 645 17.14 -20.59 -6.78
N ARG A 646 17.15 -20.47 -8.11
CA ARG A 646 17.53 -21.55 -9.03
C ARG A 646 18.97 -22.01 -8.79
N LEU A 647 19.92 -21.09 -8.67
CA LEU A 647 21.32 -21.38 -8.40
C LEU A 647 21.54 -22.09 -7.05
N VAL A 648 20.76 -21.72 -6.02
CA VAL A 648 20.75 -22.41 -4.71
C VAL A 648 20.25 -23.84 -4.85
N ARG A 649 19.19 -24.08 -5.64
CA ARG A 649 18.67 -25.43 -5.91
C ARG A 649 19.67 -26.29 -6.66
N GLU A 650 20.37 -25.76 -7.66
CA GLU A 650 21.40 -26.44 -8.41
C GLU A 650 22.59 -26.85 -7.51
N ARG A 651 22.81 -26.13 -6.41
CA ARG A 651 23.81 -26.46 -5.37
C ARG A 651 23.28 -27.44 -4.30
N GLY A 652 22.09 -28.02 -4.51
CA GLY A 652 21.52 -29.06 -3.66
C GLY A 652 20.80 -28.55 -2.42
N PHE A 653 20.25 -27.33 -2.43
CA PHE A 653 19.47 -26.75 -1.34
C PHE A 653 18.09 -26.29 -1.79
N THR A 654 17.11 -26.38 -0.87
CA THR A 654 15.72 -25.94 -1.07
C THR A 654 15.23 -25.17 0.18
N GLY A 655 14.02 -24.61 0.12
CA GLY A 655 13.41 -23.85 1.23
C GLY A 655 13.63 -22.34 1.14
N LEU A 656 14.39 -21.84 0.15
CA LEU A 656 14.51 -20.42 -0.17
C LEU A 656 13.54 -20.07 -1.31
N THR A 657 12.83 -18.95 -1.17
CA THR A 657 11.97 -18.38 -2.20
C THR A 657 12.46 -16.98 -2.61
N HIS A 658 12.01 -16.48 -3.76
CA HIS A 658 12.29 -15.11 -4.17
C HIS A 658 11.64 -14.07 -3.23
N LEU A 659 10.58 -14.43 -2.50
CA LEU A 659 9.95 -13.57 -1.50
C LEU A 659 10.84 -13.38 -0.26
N ASP A 660 11.56 -14.43 0.16
CA ASP A 660 12.50 -14.34 1.28
C ASP A 660 13.65 -13.36 0.97
N LEU A 661 14.12 -13.35 -0.27
CA LEU A 661 15.13 -12.40 -0.73
C LEU A 661 14.61 -10.94 -0.81
N ALA A 662 13.29 -10.76 -0.86
CA ALA A 662 12.64 -9.44 -0.87
C ALA A 662 12.31 -8.92 0.54
N THR A 663 13.15 -9.24 1.51
CA THR A 663 13.06 -8.79 2.92
C THR A 663 14.39 -8.21 3.39
N LEU A 664 14.41 -7.62 4.57
CA LEU A 664 15.65 -7.20 5.26
C LEU A 664 16.24 -8.32 6.15
N THR A 665 15.77 -9.57 6.00
CA THR A 665 16.33 -10.73 6.70
C THR A 665 17.76 -10.99 6.25
N PRO A 666 18.73 -11.14 7.17
CA PRO A 666 20.10 -11.44 6.83
C PRO A 666 20.23 -12.73 6.03
N LEU A 667 21.15 -12.74 5.06
CA LEU A 667 21.41 -13.92 4.23
C LEU A 667 21.80 -15.16 5.07
N ALA A 668 22.49 -14.97 6.20
CA ALA A 668 22.82 -16.06 7.11
C ALA A 668 21.58 -16.71 7.76
N GLU A 669 20.56 -15.95 8.07
CA GLU A 669 19.30 -16.46 8.63
C GLU A 669 18.49 -17.17 7.55
N LEU A 670 18.44 -16.62 6.34
CA LEU A 670 17.83 -17.30 5.19
C LEU A 670 18.52 -18.64 4.91
N ALA A 671 19.87 -18.67 4.95
CA ALA A 671 20.62 -19.91 4.77
C ALA A 671 20.35 -20.96 5.87
N ALA A 672 20.10 -20.52 7.11
CA ALA A 672 19.77 -21.43 8.22
C ALA A 672 18.39 -22.10 8.05
N ALA A 673 17.46 -21.47 7.34
CA ALA A 673 16.15 -22.04 7.01
C ALA A 673 16.19 -23.01 5.82
N MET A 674 17.26 -23.02 5.02
CA MET A 674 17.41 -23.88 3.85
C MET A 674 17.63 -25.35 4.25
N ARG A 675 17.14 -26.28 3.42
CA ARG A 675 17.25 -27.71 3.61
C ARG A 675 18.05 -28.31 2.44
N ARG A 676 18.82 -29.34 2.73
CA ARG A 676 19.52 -30.11 1.68
C ARG A 676 18.50 -30.95 0.91
N ILE A 677 18.61 -30.99 -0.43
CA ILE A 677 17.78 -31.82 -1.30
C ILE A 677 18.19 -33.28 -1.17
#